data_752e99a31b0c32d91d7b02942f9abd97
#
_entry.id   752e99a31b0c32d91d7b02942f9abd97
#
_cell.length_a   1.000
_cell.length_b   1.000
_cell.length_c   1.000
_cell.angle_alpha   90.00
_cell.angle_beta   90.00
_cell.angle_gamma   90.00
#
_symmetry.space_group_name_H-M   'P 1'
#
loop_
_entity.id
_entity.type
_entity.pdbx_description
1 polymer ?
#
loop_
_entity_poly.entity_id
_entity_poly.type
_entity_poly.pdbx_seq_one_letter_code
_entity_poly.pdbx_strand_id
1 'polypeptide(L)'
;MTSKNLFFKLMREDLKRRMWAGALLSLGFFFFYPVVAAFTAGEIRDYADYAKGLADYENGLTRWLSFNCGMTVFLMMVAALICGLSSFSYLNSKSKVDFYHGIPVRREKLFAINFLDGILLLVIPYGICQVLAVMVGISNGASGSRLWPVALAAFGLHITYFILMYVTVVVAAMMTGHLVIGFLGSMVFAFYIPMAVMLMIAYFSSFFWTYASYLPGLLSENILKNGMRLSPVAEYIYQQMRNGDPYQTPAPMTVPVLIAWGVSLLLAVLACFLYRKRPSEAAGRAMAFPVSRPVIRILLTILSALGLGLFLYTVHSSMGWAVFGIVFGGGICHCVVEIIYHFDFRKLFSHKLQLAGCLVVSMGIMLVFKYDLLGYDRYLPKAGQVREASIRMSGVTNWVSYGQTEKAPDGRYIWKHASDSEYVLQNMKYHDVENLLDIASAGVEQVEENKRRKANGYEGEYYSRQPAEEGFWSRVEICYTLNSGRRVSRIYSISINEKARSAFEKLYVNEEFQRGVFPLLAMTGEQVDTIRFRGKYSRDNENEVCLESMSAEEKAQMLEIYQKEFAAMTVAGMEKEAPVGLIRFSKELDEEAMRWWKQQEVNDPQEYRYSRWRDFVNEDFYPLYPSFTETIQLLQKQGVKVGGYLDDLDVQIIQVRAPLSEEDPYEKKYEINENYYEIEESERIEELRKVLIYDGLCYYDPFFQSENMAVSLLIWDPELKVNRDYDYEDFENEKWNNSVEVRFPKGEVPEFLWEALR
;
A
#
# COMPACT_ATOMS: atom_id res chain seq x y z
N MET A 1 -38.77 17.44 -45.97
CA MET A 1 -38.38 16.68 -44.78
C MET A 1 -37.85 17.67 -43.74
N THR A 2 -38.40 17.68 -42.53
CA THR A 2 -37.89 18.55 -41.48
C THR A 2 -36.49 18.08 -41.06
N SER A 3 -35.61 19.03 -40.69
CA SER A 3 -34.20 18.76 -40.30
C SER A 3 -34.08 17.74 -39.12
N LYS A 4 -35.10 17.62 -38.29
CA LYS A 4 -35.18 16.63 -37.21
C LYS A 4 -35.34 15.18 -37.73
N ASN A 5 -36.23 14.97 -38.72
CA ASN A 5 -36.43 13.61 -39.27
C ASN A 5 -35.19 13.07 -40.00
N LEU A 6 -34.38 13.96 -40.59
CA LEU A 6 -33.12 13.55 -41.21
C LEU A 6 -32.06 13.13 -40.18
N PHE A 7 -31.96 13.81 -39.02
CA PHE A 7 -31.04 13.48 -37.96
C PHE A 7 -31.28 12.05 -37.44
N PHE A 8 -32.47 11.72 -36.99
CA PHE A 8 -32.83 10.40 -36.48
C PHE A 8 -32.72 9.29 -37.56
N LYS A 9 -32.96 9.60 -38.80
CA LYS A 9 -32.83 8.64 -39.90
C LYS A 9 -31.36 8.29 -40.15
N LEU A 10 -30.46 9.28 -40.12
CA LEU A 10 -29.03 9.06 -40.26
C LEU A 10 -28.45 8.28 -39.07
N MET A 11 -28.88 8.63 -37.85
CA MET A 11 -28.54 7.94 -36.62
C MET A 11 -28.92 6.46 -36.66
N ARG A 12 -30.15 6.16 -37.09
CA ARG A 12 -30.60 4.76 -37.25
C ARG A 12 -29.78 3.98 -38.29
N GLU A 13 -29.43 4.60 -39.42
CA GLU A 13 -28.60 3.94 -40.44
C GLU A 13 -27.17 3.75 -39.98
N ASP A 14 -26.59 4.66 -39.19
CA ASP A 14 -25.26 4.49 -38.63
C ASP A 14 -25.24 3.37 -37.58
N LEU A 15 -26.21 3.32 -36.65
CA LEU A 15 -26.36 2.22 -35.70
C LEU A 15 -26.48 0.85 -36.38
N LYS A 16 -27.27 0.74 -37.46
CA LYS A 16 -27.37 -0.52 -38.25
C LYS A 16 -26.01 -0.98 -38.80
N ARG A 17 -25.20 -0.05 -39.31
CA ARG A 17 -23.87 -0.38 -39.84
C ARG A 17 -22.89 -0.87 -38.78
N ARG A 18 -23.11 -0.47 -37.50
CA ARG A 18 -22.26 -0.79 -36.36
C ARG A 18 -22.88 -1.84 -35.44
N MET A 19 -23.95 -2.52 -35.89
CA MET A 19 -24.61 -3.57 -35.06
C MET A 19 -23.65 -4.66 -34.61
N TRP A 20 -22.59 -4.95 -35.38
CA TRP A 20 -21.55 -5.89 -34.98
C TRP A 20 -20.87 -5.49 -33.65
N ALA A 21 -20.58 -4.19 -33.45
CA ALA A 21 -19.98 -3.68 -32.22
C ALA A 21 -20.99 -3.80 -31.07
N GLY A 22 -22.24 -3.41 -31.30
CA GLY A 22 -23.32 -3.60 -30.31
C GLY A 22 -23.55 -5.06 -29.95
N ALA A 23 -23.50 -5.98 -30.92
CA ALA A 23 -23.62 -7.42 -30.65
C ALA A 23 -22.45 -7.96 -29.82
N LEU A 24 -21.21 -7.55 -30.14
CA LEU A 24 -20.02 -7.94 -29.40
C LEU A 24 -20.08 -7.45 -27.94
N LEU A 25 -20.46 -6.18 -27.74
CA LEU A 25 -20.61 -5.62 -26.40
C LEU A 25 -21.77 -6.28 -25.64
N SER A 26 -22.91 -6.52 -26.33
CA SER A 26 -24.04 -7.24 -25.71
C SER A 26 -23.63 -8.63 -25.24
N LEU A 27 -22.87 -9.37 -26.07
CA LEU A 27 -22.36 -10.69 -25.72
C LEU A 27 -21.42 -10.65 -24.51
N GLY A 28 -20.48 -9.70 -24.50
CA GLY A 28 -19.54 -9.50 -23.40
C GLY A 28 -20.26 -9.20 -22.07
N PHE A 29 -21.15 -8.21 -22.08
CA PHE A 29 -21.92 -7.86 -20.87
C PHE A 29 -22.92 -8.92 -20.47
N PHE A 30 -23.49 -9.67 -21.41
CA PHE A 30 -24.39 -10.77 -21.12
C PHE A 30 -23.68 -11.89 -20.34
N PHE A 31 -22.51 -12.31 -20.80
CA PHE A 31 -21.75 -13.32 -20.04
C PHE A 31 -21.28 -12.79 -18.70
N PHE A 32 -20.89 -11.52 -18.66
CA PHE A 32 -20.30 -10.94 -17.45
C PHE A 32 -21.32 -10.59 -16.35
N TYR A 33 -22.55 -10.23 -16.68
CA TYR A 33 -23.56 -9.82 -15.71
C TYR A 33 -24.62 -10.90 -15.45
N PRO A 34 -25.58 -11.16 -16.34
CA PRO A 34 -26.66 -12.10 -16.01
C PRO A 34 -26.18 -13.55 -15.92
N VAL A 35 -25.20 -13.98 -16.73
CA VAL A 35 -24.70 -15.35 -16.68
C VAL A 35 -23.93 -15.61 -15.38
N VAL A 36 -23.03 -14.70 -14.97
CA VAL A 36 -22.34 -14.81 -13.67
C VAL A 36 -23.32 -14.81 -12.52
N ALA A 37 -24.33 -13.91 -12.52
CA ALA A 37 -25.36 -13.89 -11.50
C ALA A 37 -26.14 -15.22 -11.40
N ALA A 38 -26.37 -15.88 -12.54
CA ALA A 38 -27.03 -17.19 -12.57
C ALA A 38 -26.13 -18.34 -12.10
N PHE A 39 -24.84 -18.31 -12.49
CA PHE A 39 -23.87 -19.34 -12.06
C PHE A 39 -23.65 -19.30 -10.54
N THR A 40 -23.40 -18.10 -9.99
CA THR A 40 -23.18 -17.95 -8.53
C THR A 40 -24.45 -18.29 -7.73
N ALA A 41 -25.64 -18.11 -8.29
CA ALA A 41 -26.88 -18.58 -7.66
C ALA A 41 -26.97 -20.11 -7.57
N GLY A 42 -26.32 -20.83 -8.48
CA GLY A 42 -26.23 -22.30 -8.43
C GLY A 42 -25.51 -22.83 -7.21
N GLU A 43 -24.47 -22.10 -6.77
CA GLU A 43 -23.63 -22.47 -5.63
C GLU A 43 -24.37 -22.42 -4.28
N ILE A 44 -25.50 -21.66 -4.17
CA ILE A 44 -26.30 -21.58 -2.94
C ILE A 44 -26.78 -22.97 -2.49
N ARG A 45 -27.04 -23.84 -3.44
CA ARG A 45 -27.58 -25.21 -3.19
C ARG A 45 -26.56 -26.13 -2.54
N ASP A 46 -25.29 -25.83 -2.67
CA ASP A 46 -24.18 -26.64 -2.14
C ASP A 46 -23.87 -26.29 -0.68
N TYR A 47 -24.45 -25.21 -0.15
CA TYR A 47 -24.31 -24.86 1.26
C TYR A 47 -25.20 -25.73 2.16
N ALA A 48 -24.62 -26.24 3.24
CA ALA A 48 -25.36 -26.98 4.29
C ALA A 48 -26.41 -26.09 4.99
N ASP A 49 -26.16 -24.78 5.06
CA ASP A 49 -27.06 -23.74 5.57
C ASP A 49 -27.48 -22.81 4.42
N TYR A 50 -28.74 -22.96 4.01
CA TYR A 50 -29.33 -22.17 2.93
C TYR A 50 -29.34 -20.66 3.22
N ALA A 51 -29.59 -20.27 4.47
CA ALA A 51 -29.62 -18.83 4.83
C ALA A 51 -28.24 -18.18 4.70
N LYS A 52 -27.19 -18.90 5.08
CA LYS A 52 -25.81 -18.50 4.89
C LYS A 52 -25.44 -18.41 3.41
N GLY A 53 -25.73 -19.44 2.63
CA GLY A 53 -25.48 -19.45 1.19
C GLY A 53 -26.17 -18.30 0.46
N LEU A 54 -27.42 -17.96 0.85
CA LEU A 54 -28.15 -16.82 0.30
C LEU A 54 -27.51 -15.48 0.67
N ALA A 55 -27.04 -15.32 1.90
CA ALA A 55 -26.36 -14.09 2.34
C ALA A 55 -25.03 -13.89 1.59
N ASP A 56 -24.26 -14.96 1.43
CA ASP A 56 -22.98 -14.93 0.67
C ASP A 56 -23.22 -14.59 -0.81
N TYR A 57 -24.23 -15.20 -1.41
CA TYR A 57 -24.67 -14.86 -2.77
C TYR A 57 -25.05 -13.39 -2.91
N GLU A 58 -25.89 -12.87 -2.00
CA GLU A 58 -26.33 -11.47 -2.04
C GLU A 58 -25.15 -10.51 -1.88
N ASN A 59 -24.21 -10.80 -0.98
CA ASN A 59 -22.98 -10.03 -0.78
C ASN A 59 -22.08 -10.08 -2.03
N GLY A 60 -21.85 -11.28 -2.56
CA GLY A 60 -21.05 -11.47 -3.77
C GLY A 60 -21.65 -10.75 -4.98
N LEU A 61 -22.97 -10.87 -5.20
CA LEU A 61 -23.66 -10.20 -6.28
C LEU A 61 -23.67 -8.67 -6.10
N THR A 62 -23.83 -8.18 -4.87
CA THR A 62 -23.75 -6.75 -4.55
C THR A 62 -22.36 -6.20 -4.91
N ARG A 63 -21.29 -6.91 -4.53
CA ARG A 63 -19.89 -6.54 -4.88
C ARG A 63 -19.70 -6.56 -6.40
N TRP A 64 -20.22 -7.58 -7.09
CA TRP A 64 -20.11 -7.72 -8.54
C TRP A 64 -20.83 -6.63 -9.33
N LEU A 65 -22.03 -6.24 -8.87
CA LEU A 65 -22.81 -5.16 -9.47
C LEU A 65 -22.33 -3.76 -9.09
N SER A 66 -21.45 -3.65 -8.09
CA SER A 66 -20.95 -2.37 -7.60
C SER A 66 -19.96 -1.70 -8.55
N PHE A 67 -19.68 -0.44 -8.29
CA PHE A 67 -18.64 0.32 -9.01
C PHE A 67 -17.25 -0.27 -8.83
N ASN A 68 -17.01 -1.06 -7.78
CA ASN A 68 -15.68 -1.56 -7.40
C ASN A 68 -15.26 -2.86 -8.12
N CYS A 69 -16.04 -3.35 -9.08
CA CYS A 69 -15.67 -4.52 -9.86
C CYS A 69 -14.57 -4.19 -10.90
N GLY A 70 -13.32 -4.60 -10.64
CA GLY A 70 -12.15 -4.28 -11.49
C GLY A 70 -12.24 -4.78 -12.93
N MET A 71 -12.90 -5.93 -13.14
CA MET A 71 -13.12 -6.46 -14.48
C MET A 71 -14.04 -5.55 -15.32
N THR A 72 -14.97 -4.84 -14.67
CA THR A 72 -15.83 -3.86 -15.37
C THR A 72 -14.98 -2.72 -15.96
N VAL A 73 -13.91 -2.27 -15.29
CA VAL A 73 -13.00 -1.25 -15.86
C VAL A 73 -12.41 -1.71 -17.16
N PHE A 74 -11.93 -2.96 -17.21
CA PHE A 74 -11.37 -3.53 -18.42
C PHE A 74 -12.40 -3.59 -19.56
N LEU A 75 -13.62 -4.06 -19.27
CA LEU A 75 -14.71 -4.10 -20.25
C LEU A 75 -15.08 -2.69 -20.75
N MET A 76 -15.15 -1.71 -19.88
CA MET A 76 -15.44 -0.31 -20.25
C MET A 76 -14.31 0.30 -21.11
N MET A 77 -13.05 -0.04 -20.82
CA MET A 77 -11.90 0.40 -21.63
C MET A 77 -11.95 -0.21 -23.04
N VAL A 78 -12.19 -1.51 -23.15
CA VAL A 78 -12.35 -2.20 -24.44
C VAL A 78 -13.55 -1.64 -25.20
N ALA A 79 -14.67 -1.42 -24.51
CA ALA A 79 -15.86 -0.81 -25.12
C ALA A 79 -15.60 0.62 -25.63
N ALA A 80 -14.86 1.43 -24.87
CA ALA A 80 -14.50 2.78 -25.32
C ALA A 80 -13.64 2.77 -26.58
N LEU A 81 -12.72 1.82 -26.72
CA LEU A 81 -11.93 1.62 -27.93
C LEU A 81 -12.81 1.19 -29.12
N ILE A 82 -13.64 0.17 -28.93
CA ILE A 82 -14.53 -0.35 -29.98
C ILE A 82 -15.49 0.76 -30.43
N CYS A 83 -16.18 1.40 -29.49
CA CYS A 83 -17.15 2.46 -29.80
C CYS A 83 -16.45 3.67 -30.42
N GLY A 84 -15.34 4.15 -29.85
CA GLY A 84 -14.65 5.36 -30.32
C GLY A 84 -14.05 5.22 -31.71
N LEU A 85 -13.34 4.11 -31.98
CA LEU A 85 -12.73 3.85 -33.27
C LEU A 85 -13.77 3.51 -34.36
N SER A 86 -14.83 2.74 -33.98
CA SER A 86 -15.88 2.40 -34.95
C SER A 86 -16.72 3.61 -35.39
N SER A 87 -16.98 4.54 -34.44
CA SER A 87 -17.80 5.74 -34.68
C SER A 87 -17.26 6.61 -35.80
N PHE A 88 -15.95 6.67 -35.92
CA PHE A 88 -15.27 7.52 -36.91
C PHE A 88 -14.38 6.72 -37.89
N SER A 89 -14.62 5.42 -38.00
CA SER A 89 -13.83 4.53 -38.88
C SER A 89 -13.89 4.94 -40.36
N TYR A 90 -14.97 5.60 -40.83
CA TYR A 90 -15.08 6.11 -42.18
C TYR A 90 -14.01 7.16 -42.52
N LEU A 91 -13.48 7.88 -41.52
CA LEU A 91 -12.42 8.87 -41.70
C LEU A 91 -11.08 8.27 -42.14
N ASN A 92 -10.94 6.94 -42.09
CA ASN A 92 -9.71 6.24 -42.49
C ASN A 92 -9.69 5.81 -43.96
N SER A 93 -10.77 6.03 -44.72
CA SER A 93 -10.89 5.65 -46.13
C SER A 93 -11.34 6.83 -46.95
N LYS A 94 -10.59 7.17 -48.04
CA LYS A 94 -10.88 8.31 -48.93
C LYS A 94 -12.29 8.22 -49.49
N SER A 95 -12.66 7.09 -50.09
CA SER A 95 -13.97 6.89 -50.68
C SER A 95 -15.14 7.05 -49.71
N LYS A 96 -14.95 6.62 -48.43
CA LYS A 96 -15.96 6.80 -47.40
C LYS A 96 -16.03 8.26 -46.94
N VAL A 97 -14.91 8.95 -46.82
CA VAL A 97 -14.87 10.38 -46.48
C VAL A 97 -15.60 11.21 -47.52
N ASP A 98 -15.33 10.97 -48.79
CA ASP A 98 -15.97 11.69 -49.89
C ASP A 98 -17.49 11.45 -49.91
N PHE A 99 -17.93 10.22 -49.67
CA PHE A 99 -19.36 9.90 -49.54
C PHE A 99 -20.02 10.65 -48.34
N TYR A 100 -19.44 10.56 -47.13
CA TYR A 100 -20.03 11.18 -45.96
C TYR A 100 -20.00 12.71 -46.01
N HIS A 101 -18.96 13.32 -46.60
CA HIS A 101 -18.85 14.77 -46.77
C HIS A 101 -19.71 15.28 -47.94
N GLY A 102 -20.14 14.43 -48.86
CA GLY A 102 -21.10 14.73 -49.91
C GLY A 102 -22.56 14.79 -49.42
N ILE A 103 -22.86 14.30 -48.21
CA ILE A 103 -24.20 14.38 -47.64
C ILE A 103 -24.52 15.85 -47.26
N PRO A 104 -25.71 16.41 -47.63
CA PRO A 104 -26.04 17.80 -47.37
C PRO A 104 -26.39 18.06 -45.90
N VAL A 105 -25.46 17.78 -45.01
CA VAL A 105 -25.55 17.95 -43.55
C VAL A 105 -24.29 18.68 -43.05
N ARG A 106 -24.46 19.61 -42.14
CA ARG A 106 -23.32 20.31 -41.51
C ARG A 106 -22.41 19.33 -40.79
N ARG A 107 -21.11 19.53 -40.85
CA ARG A 107 -20.09 18.65 -40.23
C ARG A 107 -20.34 18.45 -38.73
N GLU A 108 -20.75 19.48 -38.01
CA GLU A 108 -21.05 19.38 -36.58
C GLU A 108 -22.21 18.43 -36.28
N LYS A 109 -23.26 18.46 -37.11
CA LYS A 109 -24.39 17.53 -36.94
C LYS A 109 -23.99 16.10 -37.26
N LEU A 110 -23.14 15.88 -38.25
CA LEU A 110 -22.62 14.56 -38.58
C LEU A 110 -21.72 14.03 -37.45
N PHE A 111 -20.86 14.90 -36.89
CA PHE A 111 -20.08 14.57 -35.70
C PHE A 111 -20.98 14.15 -34.54
N ALA A 112 -22.01 14.97 -34.22
CA ALA A 112 -22.92 14.69 -33.09
C ALA A 112 -23.68 13.36 -33.29
N ILE A 113 -24.10 13.00 -34.50
CA ILE A 113 -24.76 11.73 -34.78
C ILE A 113 -23.83 10.58 -34.45
N ASN A 114 -22.64 10.53 -35.06
CA ASN A 114 -21.69 9.44 -34.86
C ASN A 114 -21.19 9.34 -33.43
N PHE A 115 -21.06 10.50 -32.74
CA PHE A 115 -20.64 10.60 -31.35
C PHE A 115 -21.70 10.03 -30.40
N LEU A 116 -22.97 10.41 -30.59
CA LEU A 116 -24.07 9.91 -29.77
C LEU A 116 -24.34 8.42 -30.01
N ASP A 117 -24.26 7.98 -31.27
CA ASP A 117 -24.40 6.57 -31.60
C ASP A 117 -23.34 5.69 -30.92
N GLY A 118 -22.10 6.19 -30.83
CA GLY A 118 -21.04 5.48 -30.12
C GLY A 118 -21.33 5.32 -28.62
N ILE A 119 -21.95 6.29 -27.99
CA ILE A 119 -22.39 6.21 -26.58
C ILE A 119 -23.55 5.22 -26.44
N LEU A 120 -24.55 5.29 -27.30
CA LEU A 120 -25.72 4.42 -27.27
C LEU A 120 -25.37 2.95 -27.48
N LEU A 121 -24.34 2.65 -28.29
CA LEU A 121 -23.84 1.29 -28.51
C LEU A 121 -23.36 0.60 -27.25
N LEU A 122 -22.93 1.35 -26.23
CA LEU A 122 -22.59 0.81 -24.92
C LEU A 122 -23.77 0.90 -23.94
N VAL A 123 -24.36 2.08 -23.80
CA VAL A 123 -25.32 2.38 -22.71
C VAL A 123 -26.50 1.40 -22.76
N ILE A 124 -27.00 1.08 -23.97
CA ILE A 124 -28.14 0.18 -24.13
C ILE A 124 -27.81 -1.26 -23.72
N PRO A 125 -26.80 -1.94 -24.28
CA PRO A 125 -26.48 -3.32 -23.89
C PRO A 125 -26.07 -3.45 -22.42
N TYR A 126 -25.24 -2.53 -21.94
CA TYR A 126 -24.79 -2.54 -20.55
C TYR A 126 -25.97 -2.38 -19.59
N GLY A 127 -26.86 -1.42 -19.81
CA GLY A 127 -28.03 -1.19 -18.97
C GLY A 127 -28.98 -2.40 -18.97
N ILE A 128 -29.25 -3.00 -20.14
CA ILE A 128 -30.11 -4.19 -20.24
C ILE A 128 -29.48 -5.37 -19.45
N CYS A 129 -28.18 -5.63 -19.65
CA CYS A 129 -27.51 -6.75 -18.98
C CYS A 129 -27.44 -6.55 -17.46
N GLN A 130 -27.24 -5.31 -17.00
CA GLN A 130 -27.24 -5.02 -15.57
C GLN A 130 -28.62 -5.20 -14.95
N VAL A 131 -29.68 -4.73 -15.61
CA VAL A 131 -31.06 -4.99 -15.19
C VAL A 131 -31.38 -6.49 -15.12
N LEU A 132 -30.97 -7.24 -16.14
CA LEU A 132 -31.16 -8.70 -16.16
C LEU A 132 -30.41 -9.38 -15.00
N ALA A 133 -29.18 -8.95 -14.68
CA ALA A 133 -28.44 -9.50 -13.56
C ALA A 133 -29.13 -9.25 -12.21
N VAL A 134 -29.66 -8.03 -12.00
CA VAL A 134 -30.45 -7.72 -10.80
C VAL A 134 -31.73 -8.61 -10.75
N MET A 135 -32.42 -8.79 -11.87
CA MET A 135 -33.60 -9.65 -11.92
C MET A 135 -33.27 -11.11 -11.63
N VAL A 136 -32.16 -11.63 -12.15
CA VAL A 136 -31.67 -12.97 -11.81
C VAL A 136 -31.37 -13.07 -10.32
N GLY A 137 -30.74 -12.07 -9.71
CA GLY A 137 -30.50 -12.02 -8.27
C GLY A 137 -31.79 -12.11 -7.46
N ILE A 138 -32.76 -11.29 -7.78
CA ILE A 138 -34.08 -11.25 -7.10
C ILE A 138 -34.82 -12.58 -7.28
N SER A 139 -34.78 -13.19 -8.47
CA SER A 139 -35.44 -14.48 -8.71
C SER A 139 -34.84 -15.65 -7.93
N ASN A 140 -33.60 -15.51 -7.47
CA ASN A 140 -32.89 -16.47 -6.61
C ASN A 140 -32.88 -16.07 -5.11
N GLY A 141 -33.73 -15.11 -4.72
CA GLY A 141 -33.97 -14.75 -3.32
C GLY A 141 -33.21 -13.55 -2.78
N ALA A 142 -32.33 -12.92 -3.55
CA ALA A 142 -31.62 -11.73 -3.10
C ALA A 142 -32.53 -10.51 -2.96
N SER A 143 -32.24 -9.61 -2.02
CA SER A 143 -33.05 -8.43 -1.75
C SER A 143 -32.93 -7.37 -2.83
N GLY A 144 -34.06 -7.09 -3.52
CA GLY A 144 -34.11 -6.02 -4.54
C GLY A 144 -33.85 -4.63 -3.97
N SER A 145 -34.22 -4.38 -2.71
CA SER A 145 -33.96 -3.10 -2.04
C SER A 145 -32.47 -2.81 -1.84
N ARG A 146 -31.66 -3.86 -1.77
CA ARG A 146 -30.20 -3.75 -1.67
C ARG A 146 -29.52 -3.69 -3.03
N LEU A 147 -29.94 -4.50 -3.99
CA LEU A 147 -29.30 -4.59 -5.30
C LEU A 147 -29.54 -3.39 -6.19
N TRP A 148 -30.77 -2.83 -6.25
CA TRP A 148 -31.10 -1.73 -7.14
C TRP A 148 -30.33 -0.44 -6.90
N PRO A 149 -30.18 0.07 -5.64
CA PRO A 149 -29.42 1.28 -5.40
C PRO A 149 -27.96 1.13 -5.83
N VAL A 150 -27.33 0.00 -5.54
CA VAL A 150 -25.94 -0.31 -5.90
C VAL A 150 -25.77 -0.36 -7.42
N ALA A 151 -26.64 -1.09 -8.11
CA ALA A 151 -26.59 -1.25 -9.56
C ALA A 151 -26.82 0.11 -10.28
N LEU A 152 -27.78 0.93 -9.84
CA LEU A 152 -28.05 2.23 -10.46
C LEU A 152 -26.89 3.23 -10.22
N ALA A 153 -26.32 3.27 -9.01
CA ALA A 153 -25.16 4.08 -8.73
C ALA A 153 -23.95 3.67 -9.58
N ALA A 154 -23.66 2.37 -9.63
CA ALA A 154 -22.60 1.81 -10.46
C ALA A 154 -22.81 2.13 -11.95
N PHE A 155 -24.03 1.98 -12.45
CA PHE A 155 -24.37 2.31 -13.83
C PHE A 155 -24.01 3.75 -14.19
N GLY A 156 -24.42 4.72 -13.36
CA GLY A 156 -24.11 6.13 -13.57
C GLY A 156 -22.60 6.43 -13.54
N LEU A 157 -21.89 5.83 -12.59
CA LEU A 157 -20.44 6.01 -12.44
C LEU A 157 -19.66 5.37 -13.61
N HIS A 158 -19.97 4.15 -13.98
CA HIS A 158 -19.32 3.46 -15.11
C HIS A 158 -19.55 4.20 -16.43
N ILE A 159 -20.76 4.73 -16.67
CA ILE A 159 -21.04 5.55 -17.88
C ILE A 159 -20.21 6.84 -17.85
N THR A 160 -20.09 7.49 -16.70
CA THR A 160 -19.29 8.73 -16.57
C THR A 160 -17.84 8.48 -17.00
N TYR A 161 -17.19 7.46 -16.47
CA TYR A 161 -15.80 7.16 -16.83
C TYR A 161 -15.66 6.52 -18.22
N PHE A 162 -16.64 5.75 -18.67
CA PHE A 162 -16.69 5.32 -20.08
C PHE A 162 -16.71 6.53 -21.03
N ILE A 163 -17.55 7.53 -20.81
CA ILE A 163 -17.61 8.73 -21.65
C ILE A 163 -16.25 9.43 -21.68
N LEU A 164 -15.59 9.58 -20.54
CA LEU A 164 -14.25 10.18 -20.44
C LEU A 164 -13.23 9.43 -21.31
N MET A 165 -13.19 8.10 -21.24
CA MET A 165 -12.32 7.26 -22.06
C MET A 165 -12.73 7.30 -23.54
N TYR A 166 -14.03 7.19 -23.83
CA TYR A 166 -14.57 7.23 -25.17
C TYR A 166 -14.19 8.51 -25.92
N VAL A 167 -14.37 9.66 -25.27
CA VAL A 167 -14.03 10.97 -25.88
C VAL A 167 -12.54 11.08 -26.13
N THR A 168 -11.69 10.53 -25.26
CA THR A 168 -10.24 10.47 -25.46
C THR A 168 -9.87 9.65 -26.69
N VAL A 169 -10.53 8.50 -26.90
CA VAL A 169 -10.36 7.67 -28.10
C VAL A 169 -10.84 8.42 -29.34
N VAL A 170 -11.96 9.15 -29.26
CA VAL A 170 -12.47 9.98 -30.36
C VAL A 170 -11.46 11.07 -30.72
N VAL A 171 -10.84 11.76 -29.74
CA VAL A 171 -9.77 12.75 -30.01
C VAL A 171 -8.61 12.10 -30.77
N ALA A 172 -8.17 10.91 -30.34
CA ALA A 172 -7.12 10.16 -31.04
C ALA A 172 -7.52 9.82 -32.49
N ALA A 173 -8.76 9.38 -32.72
CA ALA A 173 -9.30 9.11 -34.03
C ALA A 173 -9.36 10.37 -34.93
N MET A 174 -9.64 11.55 -34.35
CA MET A 174 -9.60 12.81 -35.10
C MET A 174 -8.19 13.19 -35.52
N MET A 175 -7.17 12.88 -34.73
CA MET A 175 -5.77 13.23 -35.00
C MET A 175 -5.09 12.26 -35.96
N THR A 176 -5.64 11.10 -36.22
CA THR A 176 -5.05 10.05 -37.05
C THR A 176 -5.85 9.80 -38.32
N GLY A 177 -5.22 9.24 -39.36
CA GLY A 177 -5.87 8.94 -40.64
C GLY A 177 -5.93 7.45 -40.96
N HIS A 178 -5.48 6.58 -40.08
CA HIS A 178 -5.45 5.14 -40.19
C HIS A 178 -5.93 4.46 -38.93
N LEU A 179 -6.73 3.39 -39.04
CA LEU A 179 -7.37 2.74 -37.87
C LEU A 179 -6.36 2.23 -36.84
N VAL A 180 -5.30 1.55 -37.27
CA VAL A 180 -4.26 1.02 -36.40
C VAL A 180 -3.53 2.14 -35.65
N ILE A 181 -3.27 3.25 -36.35
CA ILE A 181 -2.62 4.41 -35.70
C ILE A 181 -3.57 5.13 -34.75
N GLY A 182 -4.86 5.14 -35.04
CA GLY A 182 -5.91 5.60 -34.12
C GLY A 182 -5.96 4.78 -32.84
N PHE A 183 -5.86 3.45 -32.96
CA PHE A 183 -5.74 2.57 -31.81
C PHE A 183 -4.46 2.84 -31.00
N LEU A 184 -3.30 2.89 -31.64
CA LEU A 184 -2.02 3.20 -30.96
C LEU A 184 -2.04 4.59 -30.33
N GLY A 185 -2.61 5.60 -31.02
CA GLY A 185 -2.78 6.95 -30.47
C GLY A 185 -3.68 6.96 -29.25
N SER A 186 -4.75 6.15 -29.23
CA SER A 186 -5.61 5.99 -28.07
C SER A 186 -4.87 5.39 -26.88
N MET A 187 -4.00 4.40 -27.10
CA MET A 187 -3.12 3.83 -26.07
C MET A 187 -2.14 4.88 -25.53
N VAL A 188 -1.55 5.68 -26.42
CA VAL A 188 -0.66 6.78 -25.98
C VAL A 188 -1.40 7.77 -25.10
N PHE A 189 -2.58 8.25 -25.48
CA PHE A 189 -3.36 9.19 -24.63
C PHE A 189 -3.82 8.57 -23.31
N ALA A 190 -4.10 7.28 -23.29
CA ALA A 190 -4.53 6.58 -22.08
C ALA A 190 -3.36 6.33 -21.11
N PHE A 191 -2.18 5.94 -21.59
CA PHE A 191 -1.12 5.39 -20.74
C PHE A 191 0.16 6.22 -20.68
N TYR A 192 0.35 7.24 -21.54
CA TYR A 192 1.59 8.03 -21.56
C TYR A 192 1.89 8.68 -20.20
N ILE A 193 0.91 9.37 -19.62
CA ILE A 193 1.09 10.08 -18.34
C ILE A 193 1.34 9.09 -17.19
N PRO A 194 0.55 8.02 -16.98
CA PRO A 194 0.85 7.01 -16.00
C PRO A 194 2.26 6.41 -16.15
N MET A 195 2.66 6.06 -17.36
CA MET A 195 4.00 5.52 -17.63
C MET A 195 5.11 6.54 -17.31
N ALA A 196 4.92 7.81 -17.66
CA ALA A 196 5.89 8.86 -17.35
C ALA A 196 6.01 9.10 -15.84
N VAL A 197 4.90 9.09 -15.10
CA VAL A 197 4.89 9.22 -13.63
C VAL A 197 5.52 8.01 -12.98
N MET A 198 5.18 6.79 -13.41
CA MET A 198 5.80 5.56 -12.89
C MET A 198 7.30 5.53 -13.16
N LEU A 199 7.73 5.93 -14.36
CA LEU A 199 9.15 6.02 -14.69
C LEU A 199 9.88 7.04 -13.82
N MET A 200 9.26 8.19 -13.56
CA MET A 200 9.82 9.20 -12.65
C MET A 200 10.00 8.63 -11.24
N ILE A 201 9.00 7.93 -10.69
CA ILE A 201 9.08 7.28 -9.38
C ILE A 201 10.20 6.23 -9.38
N ALA A 202 10.30 5.44 -10.45
CA ALA A 202 11.36 4.44 -10.60
C ALA A 202 12.76 5.07 -10.59
N TYR A 203 12.93 6.24 -11.23
CA TYR A 203 14.18 7.01 -11.14
C TYR A 203 14.49 7.47 -9.72
N PHE A 204 13.50 8.04 -9.02
CA PHE A 204 13.69 8.45 -7.63
C PHE A 204 14.07 7.27 -6.73
N SER A 205 13.34 6.16 -6.82
CA SER A 205 13.60 4.95 -6.03
C SER A 205 14.95 4.29 -6.35
N SER A 206 15.44 4.40 -7.60
CA SER A 206 16.69 3.76 -8.00
C SER A 206 17.93 4.58 -7.66
N PHE A 207 17.82 5.90 -7.57
CA PHE A 207 18.99 6.78 -7.42
C PHE A 207 19.06 7.52 -6.09
N PHE A 208 17.92 7.77 -5.43
CA PHE A 208 17.88 8.51 -4.18
C PHE A 208 17.65 7.58 -2.99
N TRP A 209 18.61 7.53 -2.10
CA TRP A 209 18.60 6.69 -0.91
C TRP A 209 17.60 7.15 0.14
N THR A 210 17.32 8.46 0.17
CA THR A 210 16.40 9.08 1.13
C THR A 210 14.95 9.19 0.62
N TYR A 211 14.66 8.60 -0.54
CA TYR A 211 13.33 8.62 -1.12
C TYR A 211 12.49 7.40 -0.73
N ALA A 212 11.25 7.65 -0.32
CA ALA A 212 10.22 6.63 -0.18
C ALA A 212 8.90 7.10 -0.80
N SER A 213 8.33 6.28 -1.68
CA SER A 213 7.15 6.64 -2.48
C SER A 213 5.85 6.73 -1.66
N TYR A 214 5.79 6.04 -0.53
CA TYR A 214 4.62 6.02 0.36
C TYR A 214 4.59 7.20 1.34
N LEU A 215 5.72 7.90 1.55
CA LEU A 215 5.76 9.05 2.44
C LEU A 215 5.11 10.29 1.80
N PRO A 216 4.40 11.11 2.59
CA PRO A 216 3.79 12.33 2.10
C PRO A 216 4.83 13.31 1.55
N GLY A 217 4.54 13.96 0.43
CA GLY A 217 5.45 14.93 -0.17
C GLY A 217 5.04 15.34 -1.58
N LEU A 218 5.88 16.20 -2.23
CA LEU A 218 5.57 16.72 -3.57
C LEU A 218 5.31 15.61 -4.60
N LEU A 219 6.10 14.54 -4.56
CA LEU A 219 5.98 13.46 -5.53
C LEU A 219 4.77 12.55 -5.24
N SER A 220 4.59 12.14 -3.98
CA SER A 220 3.49 11.23 -3.60
C SER A 220 2.12 11.92 -3.62
N GLU A 221 2.00 13.11 -3.05
CA GLU A 221 0.70 13.77 -2.93
C GLU A 221 0.28 14.53 -4.19
N ASN A 222 1.21 15.24 -4.85
CA ASN A 222 0.86 16.10 -5.96
C ASN A 222 1.11 15.45 -7.32
N ILE A 223 2.27 14.86 -7.54
CA ILE A 223 2.62 14.34 -8.87
C ILE A 223 2.09 12.93 -9.06
N LEU A 224 2.28 12.02 -8.12
CA LEU A 224 1.77 10.66 -8.23
C LEU A 224 0.24 10.68 -8.24
N LYS A 225 -0.38 11.23 -7.19
CA LYS A 225 -1.81 11.22 -7.00
C LYS A 225 -2.56 12.06 -8.05
N ASN A 226 -2.13 13.30 -8.27
CA ASN A 226 -2.81 14.20 -9.20
C ASN A 226 -2.33 14.05 -10.65
N GLY A 227 -1.03 13.74 -10.87
CA GLY A 227 -0.49 13.50 -12.21
C GLY A 227 -1.08 12.25 -12.86
N MET A 228 -1.18 11.15 -12.12
CA MET A 228 -1.82 9.92 -12.59
C MET A 228 -3.27 10.17 -13.03
N ARG A 229 -4.00 11.00 -12.29
CA ARG A 229 -5.41 11.35 -12.55
C ARG A 229 -5.65 12.13 -13.84
N LEU A 230 -4.60 12.65 -14.47
CA LEU A 230 -4.70 13.25 -15.82
C LEU A 230 -4.95 12.19 -16.90
N SER A 231 -4.73 10.91 -16.64
CA SER A 231 -5.11 9.82 -17.51
C SER A 231 -6.55 9.38 -17.24
N PRO A 232 -7.40 9.24 -18.27
CA PRO A 232 -8.76 8.75 -18.11
C PRO A 232 -8.86 7.37 -17.48
N VAL A 233 -7.93 6.47 -17.82
CA VAL A 233 -7.88 5.11 -17.30
C VAL A 233 -7.39 5.11 -15.85
N ALA A 234 -6.32 5.84 -15.55
CA ALA A 234 -5.79 5.90 -14.19
C ALA A 234 -6.74 6.61 -13.22
N GLU A 235 -7.46 7.67 -13.66
CA GLU A 235 -8.50 8.30 -12.85
C GLU A 235 -9.63 7.33 -12.54
N TYR A 236 -10.08 6.54 -13.52
CA TYR A 236 -11.12 5.54 -13.29
C TYR A 236 -10.69 4.49 -12.26
N ILE A 237 -9.48 3.92 -12.42
CA ILE A 237 -8.91 2.94 -11.48
C ILE A 237 -8.76 3.58 -10.08
N TYR A 238 -8.25 4.81 -10.00
CA TYR A 238 -8.07 5.52 -8.73
C TYR A 238 -9.40 5.70 -7.98
N GLN A 239 -10.45 6.12 -8.69
CA GLN A 239 -11.77 6.30 -8.05
C GLN A 239 -12.38 4.96 -7.64
N GLN A 240 -12.10 3.89 -8.36
CA GLN A 240 -12.53 2.55 -7.99
C GLN A 240 -11.81 2.07 -6.73
N MET A 241 -10.48 2.19 -6.67
CA MET A 241 -9.69 1.80 -5.47
C MET A 241 -10.12 2.61 -4.23
N ARG A 242 -10.33 3.92 -4.40
CA ARG A 242 -10.75 4.81 -3.30
C ARG A 242 -12.09 4.43 -2.67
N ASN A 243 -13.01 3.86 -3.44
CA ASN A 243 -14.34 3.48 -2.98
C ASN A 243 -14.50 1.97 -2.79
N GLY A 244 -13.44 1.20 -3.08
CA GLY A 244 -13.45 -0.26 -3.02
C GLY A 244 -13.01 -0.84 -1.69
N ASP A 245 -12.45 -0.03 -0.83
CA ASP A 245 -12.07 -0.46 0.50
C ASP A 245 -13.34 -0.60 1.36
N PRO A 246 -13.72 -1.82 1.77
CA PRO A 246 -14.91 -2.05 2.57
C PRO A 246 -14.83 -1.41 3.97
N TYR A 247 -13.62 -1.05 4.41
CA TYR A 247 -13.35 -0.45 5.71
C TYR A 247 -13.28 1.08 5.65
N GLN A 248 -13.35 1.69 4.46
CA GLN A 248 -13.41 3.15 4.31
C GLN A 248 -14.83 3.63 4.07
N THR A 249 -15.22 4.71 4.75
CA THR A 249 -16.45 5.42 4.38
C THR A 249 -16.35 5.85 2.92
N PRO A 250 -17.33 5.50 2.06
CA PRO A 250 -17.29 5.88 0.65
C PRO A 250 -17.11 7.39 0.51
N ALA A 251 -16.00 7.78 -0.10
CA ALA A 251 -15.74 9.20 -0.29
C ALA A 251 -16.76 9.80 -1.26
N PRO A 252 -17.21 11.04 -1.02
CA PRO A 252 -18.23 11.66 -1.86
C PRO A 252 -17.76 11.75 -3.32
N MET A 253 -18.49 11.09 -4.21
CA MET A 253 -18.16 11.00 -5.64
C MET A 253 -18.61 12.24 -6.46
N THR A 254 -19.31 13.19 -5.85
CA THR A 254 -19.88 14.35 -6.55
C THR A 254 -18.83 15.19 -7.27
N VAL A 255 -17.74 15.55 -6.58
CA VAL A 255 -16.68 16.39 -7.16
C VAL A 255 -15.90 15.64 -8.25
N PRO A 256 -15.42 14.41 -8.06
CA PRO A 256 -14.78 13.63 -9.13
C PRO A 256 -15.66 13.47 -10.38
N VAL A 257 -16.94 13.18 -10.20
CA VAL A 257 -17.90 13.03 -11.30
C VAL A 257 -18.06 14.34 -12.07
N LEU A 258 -18.23 15.48 -11.37
CA LEU A 258 -18.34 16.79 -12.03
C LEU A 258 -17.07 17.15 -12.81
N ILE A 259 -15.90 16.87 -12.28
CA ILE A 259 -14.61 17.05 -12.98
C ILE A 259 -14.58 16.17 -14.24
N ALA A 260 -14.93 14.88 -14.12
CA ALA A 260 -14.95 13.95 -15.24
C ALA A 260 -15.88 14.41 -16.36
N TRP A 261 -17.08 14.89 -16.02
CA TRP A 261 -18.00 15.46 -17.00
C TRP A 261 -17.47 16.75 -17.62
N GLY A 262 -16.87 17.66 -16.83
CA GLY A 262 -16.25 18.89 -17.34
C GLY A 262 -15.13 18.61 -18.33
N VAL A 263 -14.23 17.69 -18.00
CA VAL A 263 -13.13 17.26 -18.89
C VAL A 263 -13.67 16.57 -20.14
N SER A 264 -14.67 15.69 -19.98
CA SER A 264 -15.31 15.01 -21.11
C SER A 264 -15.94 16.00 -22.09
N LEU A 265 -16.64 17.02 -21.57
CA LEU A 265 -17.22 18.07 -22.41
C LEU A 265 -16.15 18.88 -23.15
N LEU A 266 -15.07 19.27 -22.46
CA LEU A 266 -13.95 19.99 -23.07
C LEU A 266 -13.30 19.18 -24.18
N LEU A 267 -13.04 17.91 -23.94
CA LEU A 267 -12.47 17.00 -24.95
C LEU A 267 -13.45 16.75 -26.11
N ALA A 268 -14.76 16.68 -25.87
CA ALA A 268 -15.77 16.54 -26.94
C ALA A 268 -15.82 17.78 -27.82
N VAL A 269 -15.74 18.98 -27.22
CA VAL A 269 -15.63 20.24 -27.97
C VAL A 269 -14.34 20.27 -28.80
N LEU A 270 -13.21 19.86 -28.21
CA LEU A 270 -11.92 19.73 -28.91
C LEU A 270 -12.03 18.74 -30.09
N ALA A 271 -12.63 17.57 -29.87
CA ALA A 271 -12.83 16.57 -30.90
C ALA A 271 -13.69 17.11 -32.05
N CYS A 272 -14.77 17.83 -31.75
CA CYS A 272 -15.62 18.49 -32.74
C CYS A 272 -14.85 19.57 -33.50
N PHE A 273 -14.04 20.37 -32.84
CA PHE A 273 -13.16 21.36 -33.48
C PHE A 273 -12.14 20.70 -34.41
N LEU A 274 -11.46 19.66 -33.96
CA LEU A 274 -10.51 18.90 -34.78
C LEU A 274 -11.21 18.28 -36.00
N TYR A 275 -12.41 17.72 -35.82
CA TYR A 275 -13.20 17.17 -36.90
C TYR A 275 -13.52 18.21 -37.97
N ARG A 276 -13.88 19.44 -37.58
CA ARG A 276 -14.14 20.55 -38.53
C ARG A 276 -12.88 20.96 -39.30
N LYS A 277 -11.74 21.01 -38.62
CA LYS A 277 -10.45 21.43 -39.20
C LYS A 277 -9.71 20.32 -39.96
N ARG A 278 -10.15 19.06 -39.80
CA ARG A 278 -9.51 17.92 -40.43
C ARG A 278 -9.59 17.99 -41.97
N PRO A 279 -8.45 17.92 -42.66
CA PRO A 279 -8.45 17.83 -44.13
C PRO A 279 -8.98 16.47 -44.58
N SER A 280 -9.78 16.44 -45.67
CA SER A 280 -10.30 15.19 -46.25
C SER A 280 -9.17 14.28 -46.73
N GLU A 281 -8.08 14.87 -47.19
CA GLU A 281 -6.88 14.17 -47.68
C GLU A 281 -6.08 13.46 -46.57
N ALA A 282 -6.44 13.65 -45.29
CA ALA A 282 -5.82 12.97 -44.16
C ALA A 282 -6.14 11.47 -44.14
N ALA A 283 -7.18 11.03 -44.82
CA ALA A 283 -7.55 9.61 -44.92
C ALA A 283 -6.41 8.76 -45.53
N GLY A 284 -6.02 7.70 -44.80
CA GLY A 284 -4.91 6.82 -45.19
C GLY A 284 -3.52 7.34 -44.78
N ARG A 285 -3.39 8.56 -44.25
CA ARG A 285 -2.12 9.07 -43.68
C ARG A 285 -2.02 8.68 -42.21
N ALA A 286 -0.79 8.54 -41.68
CA ALA A 286 -0.58 8.24 -40.29
C ALA A 286 -1.21 9.29 -39.37
N MET A 287 -0.89 10.56 -39.57
CA MET A 287 -1.39 11.68 -38.75
C MET A 287 -2.15 12.67 -39.64
N ALA A 288 -3.31 13.09 -39.16
CA ALA A 288 -4.14 14.07 -39.86
C ALA A 288 -3.55 15.49 -39.82
N PHE A 289 -2.82 15.81 -38.71
CA PHE A 289 -2.20 17.12 -38.52
C PHE A 289 -0.67 16.97 -38.47
N PRO A 290 0.08 17.52 -39.45
CA PRO A 290 1.54 17.40 -39.49
C PRO A 290 2.26 17.97 -38.28
N VAL A 291 1.70 19.03 -37.68
CA VAL A 291 2.29 19.72 -36.50
C VAL A 291 2.42 18.82 -35.28
N SER A 292 1.57 17.81 -35.11
CA SER A 292 1.61 16.89 -33.98
C SER A 292 2.71 15.81 -34.07
N ARG A 293 3.24 15.54 -35.29
CA ARG A 293 4.22 14.48 -35.53
C ARG A 293 5.50 14.62 -34.71
N PRO A 294 6.21 15.80 -34.73
CA PRO A 294 7.45 15.95 -33.98
C PRO A 294 7.23 15.85 -32.46
N VAL A 295 6.11 16.39 -31.93
CA VAL A 295 5.81 16.39 -30.51
C VAL A 295 5.63 14.95 -29.99
N ILE A 296 4.78 14.14 -30.63
CA ILE A 296 4.53 12.76 -30.24
C ILE A 296 5.81 11.92 -30.34
N ARG A 297 6.59 12.12 -31.42
CA ARG A 297 7.87 11.42 -31.61
C ARG A 297 8.85 11.72 -30.47
N ILE A 298 9.07 12.99 -30.15
CA ILE A 298 10.00 13.40 -29.09
C ILE A 298 9.57 12.79 -27.75
N LEU A 299 8.30 12.94 -27.39
CA LEU A 299 7.78 12.43 -26.11
C LEU A 299 7.94 10.92 -25.98
N LEU A 300 7.56 10.15 -27.01
CA LEU A 300 7.69 8.68 -26.99
C LEU A 300 9.15 8.24 -26.97
N THR A 301 10.03 8.91 -27.77
CA THR A 301 11.45 8.56 -27.84
C THR A 301 12.14 8.79 -26.50
N ILE A 302 11.89 9.92 -25.82
CA ILE A 302 12.48 10.21 -24.50
C ILE A 302 11.99 9.20 -23.46
N LEU A 303 10.68 8.93 -23.43
CA LEU A 303 10.12 7.97 -22.46
C LEU A 303 10.71 6.56 -22.65
N SER A 304 10.82 6.10 -23.89
CA SER A 304 11.38 4.77 -24.23
C SER A 304 12.88 4.71 -23.93
N ALA A 305 13.64 5.78 -24.26
CA ALA A 305 15.07 5.86 -23.98
C ALA A 305 15.33 5.80 -22.46
N LEU A 306 14.63 6.62 -21.68
CA LEU A 306 14.75 6.63 -20.23
C LEU A 306 14.29 5.30 -19.61
N GLY A 307 13.18 4.72 -20.09
CA GLY A 307 12.65 3.47 -19.57
C GLY A 307 13.62 2.31 -19.76
N LEU A 308 14.12 2.08 -20.99
CA LEU A 308 15.08 1.00 -21.24
C LEU A 308 16.45 1.28 -20.62
N GLY A 309 16.86 2.56 -20.58
CA GLY A 309 18.09 2.97 -19.88
C GLY A 309 18.08 2.63 -18.40
N LEU A 310 16.99 2.95 -17.71
CA LEU A 310 16.81 2.61 -16.29
C LEU A 310 16.72 1.10 -16.09
N PHE A 311 15.94 0.41 -16.92
CA PHE A 311 15.78 -1.06 -16.82
C PHE A 311 17.13 -1.78 -16.90
N LEU A 312 17.95 -1.47 -17.91
CA LEU A 312 19.27 -2.10 -18.04
C LEU A 312 20.26 -1.66 -16.94
N TYR A 313 20.11 -0.43 -16.44
CA TYR A 313 20.87 0.00 -15.27
C TYR A 313 20.54 -0.81 -14.01
N THR A 314 19.25 -1.04 -13.74
CA THR A 314 18.83 -1.79 -12.54
C THR A 314 19.23 -3.28 -12.61
N VAL A 315 19.23 -3.88 -13.80
CA VAL A 315 19.65 -5.28 -13.99
C VAL A 315 21.16 -5.48 -13.80
N HIS A 316 21.98 -4.55 -14.29
CA HIS A 316 23.44 -4.72 -14.31
C HIS A 316 24.21 -3.74 -13.43
N SER A 317 23.54 -2.81 -12.75
CA SER A 317 24.14 -1.75 -11.90
C SER A 317 25.24 -0.93 -12.59
N SER A 318 25.29 -0.91 -13.92
CA SER A 318 26.37 -0.32 -14.72
C SER A 318 25.87 0.83 -15.61
N MET A 319 26.62 1.94 -15.60
CA MET A 319 26.37 3.08 -16.49
C MET A 319 26.53 2.75 -17.98
N GLY A 320 27.44 1.83 -18.33
CA GLY A 320 27.59 1.37 -19.71
C GLY A 320 26.28 0.76 -20.25
N TRP A 321 25.63 -0.08 -19.45
CA TRP A 321 24.35 -0.67 -19.80
C TRP A 321 23.22 0.37 -19.83
N ALA A 322 23.24 1.36 -18.95
CA ALA A 322 22.29 2.49 -18.99
C ALA A 322 22.39 3.26 -20.31
N VAL A 323 23.62 3.63 -20.69
CA VAL A 323 23.88 4.34 -21.96
C VAL A 323 23.44 3.50 -23.15
N PHE A 324 23.78 2.22 -23.18
CA PHE A 324 23.32 1.30 -24.21
C PHE A 324 21.79 1.26 -24.27
N GLY A 325 21.11 1.15 -23.13
CA GLY A 325 19.65 1.16 -23.04
C GLY A 325 19.01 2.44 -23.58
N ILE A 326 19.57 3.60 -23.24
CA ILE A 326 19.12 4.91 -23.73
C ILE A 326 19.24 4.98 -25.27
N VAL A 327 20.41 4.62 -25.82
CA VAL A 327 20.67 4.69 -27.26
C VAL A 327 19.79 3.67 -27.99
N PHE A 328 19.72 2.43 -27.53
CA PHE A 328 18.97 1.36 -28.14
C PHE A 328 17.46 1.58 -28.03
N GLY A 329 16.95 1.91 -26.85
CA GLY A 329 15.53 2.18 -26.61
C GLY A 329 15.01 3.40 -27.37
N GLY A 330 15.76 4.50 -27.32
CA GLY A 330 15.45 5.71 -28.08
C GLY A 330 15.55 5.48 -29.60
N GLY A 331 16.59 4.76 -30.06
CA GLY A 331 16.79 4.41 -31.46
C GLY A 331 15.66 3.55 -32.01
N ILE A 332 15.31 2.46 -31.32
CA ILE A 332 14.20 1.57 -31.75
C ILE A 332 12.87 2.35 -31.79
N CYS A 333 12.54 3.07 -30.71
CA CYS A 333 11.29 3.83 -30.64
C CYS A 333 11.19 4.85 -31.78
N HIS A 334 12.27 5.61 -32.03
CA HIS A 334 12.33 6.56 -33.10
C HIS A 334 12.12 5.90 -34.49
N CYS A 335 12.83 4.78 -34.75
CA CYS A 335 12.66 4.02 -35.98
C CYS A 335 11.24 3.51 -36.17
N VAL A 336 10.62 2.95 -35.13
CA VAL A 336 9.23 2.47 -35.17
C VAL A 336 8.27 3.62 -35.49
N VAL A 337 8.42 4.77 -34.83
CA VAL A 337 7.57 5.95 -35.04
C VAL A 337 7.75 6.49 -36.47
N GLU A 338 8.99 6.51 -37.02
CA GLU A 338 9.24 6.93 -38.41
C GLU A 338 8.61 5.96 -39.44
N ILE A 339 8.70 4.64 -39.23
CA ILE A 339 8.01 3.64 -40.03
C ILE A 339 6.50 3.90 -40.03
N ILE A 340 5.93 4.09 -38.83
CA ILE A 340 4.50 4.38 -38.66
C ILE A 340 4.08 5.66 -39.40
N TYR A 341 4.91 6.71 -39.39
CA TYR A 341 4.58 7.99 -40.00
C TYR A 341 4.71 7.97 -41.54
N HIS A 342 5.59 7.16 -42.08
CA HIS A 342 5.89 7.15 -43.50
C HIS A 342 5.45 5.90 -44.21
N PHE A 343 5.13 4.80 -43.48
CA PHE A 343 4.87 3.46 -44.07
C PHE A 343 6.00 2.99 -44.99
N ASP A 344 7.24 3.43 -44.76
CA ASP A 344 8.40 3.17 -45.57
C ASP A 344 9.65 2.92 -44.72
N PHE A 345 10.19 1.72 -44.81
CA PHE A 345 11.42 1.33 -44.08
C PHE A 345 12.66 2.15 -44.49
N ARG A 346 12.67 2.73 -45.70
CA ARG A 346 13.80 3.57 -46.18
C ARG A 346 13.93 4.87 -45.40
N LYS A 347 12.88 5.29 -44.70
CA LYS A 347 12.84 6.51 -43.90
C LYS A 347 13.14 6.32 -42.40
N LEU A 348 13.59 5.13 -41.99
CA LEU A 348 13.94 4.74 -40.63
C LEU A 348 14.77 5.80 -39.88
N PHE A 349 15.77 6.35 -40.52
CA PHE A 349 16.67 7.35 -39.98
C PHE A 349 16.36 8.78 -40.41
N SER A 350 15.10 9.09 -40.70
CA SER A 350 14.67 10.46 -40.94
C SER A 350 14.80 11.25 -39.60
N HIS A 351 14.99 12.57 -39.73
CA HIS A 351 15.06 13.49 -38.55
C HIS A 351 16.12 13.13 -37.49
N LYS A 352 17.33 12.71 -37.91
CA LYS A 352 18.45 12.30 -37.04
C LYS A 352 18.79 13.32 -35.98
N LEU A 353 18.68 14.62 -36.26
CA LEU A 353 18.93 15.69 -35.27
C LEU A 353 17.92 15.64 -34.11
N GLN A 354 16.66 15.30 -34.37
CA GLN A 354 15.67 15.13 -33.29
C GLN A 354 15.97 13.91 -32.43
N LEU A 355 16.38 12.79 -33.06
CA LEU A 355 16.84 11.61 -32.32
C LEU A 355 18.05 11.98 -31.43
N ALA A 356 19.08 12.60 -32.00
CA ALA A 356 20.25 13.02 -31.25
C ALA A 356 19.89 13.93 -30.07
N GLY A 357 19.00 14.91 -30.30
CA GLY A 357 18.49 15.76 -29.23
C GLY A 357 17.76 15.00 -28.11
N CYS A 358 16.90 14.03 -28.46
CA CYS A 358 16.22 13.17 -27.49
C CYS A 358 17.20 12.33 -26.67
N LEU A 359 18.23 11.76 -27.31
CA LEU A 359 19.26 10.97 -26.63
C LEU A 359 20.10 11.82 -25.68
N VAL A 360 20.50 13.04 -26.10
CA VAL A 360 21.23 13.99 -25.23
C VAL A 360 20.39 14.40 -24.03
N VAL A 361 19.12 14.71 -24.22
CA VAL A 361 18.19 15.05 -23.12
C VAL A 361 18.04 13.87 -22.16
N SER A 362 17.80 12.65 -22.69
CA SER A 362 17.65 11.45 -21.87
C SER A 362 18.92 11.12 -21.08
N MET A 363 20.09 11.27 -21.70
CA MET A 363 21.38 11.13 -21.06
C MET A 363 21.56 12.18 -19.95
N GLY A 364 21.25 13.45 -20.25
CA GLY A 364 21.31 14.54 -19.26
C GLY A 364 20.43 14.25 -18.03
N ILE A 365 19.18 13.79 -18.23
CA ILE A 365 18.28 13.40 -17.15
C ILE A 365 18.90 12.26 -16.32
N MET A 366 19.40 11.21 -16.97
CA MET A 366 20.05 10.07 -16.30
C MET A 366 21.24 10.53 -15.42
N LEU A 367 22.07 11.43 -15.93
CA LEU A 367 23.23 11.97 -15.20
C LEU A 367 22.80 12.83 -14.00
N VAL A 368 21.75 13.65 -14.16
CA VAL A 368 21.18 14.47 -13.06
C VAL A 368 20.77 13.57 -11.89
N PHE A 369 20.07 12.46 -12.16
CA PHE A 369 19.66 11.52 -11.13
C PHE A 369 20.84 10.74 -10.56
N LYS A 370 21.71 10.19 -11.42
CA LYS A 370 22.85 9.35 -11.00
C LYS A 370 23.81 10.05 -10.06
N TYR A 371 24.10 11.32 -10.32
CA TYR A 371 25.07 12.11 -9.53
C TYR A 371 24.41 13.03 -8.50
N ASP A 372 23.09 12.89 -8.32
CA ASP A 372 22.32 13.75 -7.40
C ASP A 372 22.66 15.25 -7.57
N LEU A 373 22.66 15.71 -8.83
CA LEU A 373 23.01 17.12 -9.12
C LEU A 373 22.01 18.11 -8.51
N LEU A 374 20.84 17.65 -8.11
CA LEU A 374 19.82 18.45 -7.41
C LEU A 374 20.02 18.45 -5.89
N GLY A 375 20.96 17.66 -5.36
CA GLY A 375 21.23 17.53 -3.93
C GLY A 375 20.04 16.96 -3.15
N TYR A 376 19.29 16.03 -3.73
CA TYR A 376 18.07 15.49 -3.13
C TYR A 376 18.35 14.77 -1.81
N ASP A 377 19.37 13.91 -1.77
CA ASP A 377 19.72 13.11 -0.58
C ASP A 377 20.37 13.95 0.53
N ARG A 378 20.96 15.10 0.16
CA ARG A 378 21.63 16.04 1.09
C ARG A 378 20.69 17.11 1.61
N TYR A 379 19.49 17.23 1.04
CA TYR A 379 18.60 18.33 1.36
C TYR A 379 18.02 18.19 2.76
N LEU A 380 18.34 19.16 3.62
CA LEU A 380 17.73 19.40 4.91
C LEU A 380 17.07 20.79 4.91
N PRO A 381 15.83 20.93 5.37
CA PRO A 381 15.18 22.23 5.50
C PRO A 381 15.87 23.04 6.62
N LYS A 382 15.90 24.36 6.51
CA LYS A 382 16.36 25.22 7.61
C LYS A 382 15.32 25.22 8.74
N ALA A 383 15.74 25.20 10.01
CA ALA A 383 14.83 25.17 11.17
C ALA A 383 13.74 26.24 11.09
N GLY A 384 14.09 27.49 10.78
CA GLY A 384 13.11 28.58 10.64
C GLY A 384 12.13 28.47 9.48
N GLN A 385 12.28 27.51 8.57
CA GLN A 385 11.33 27.23 7.48
C GLN A 385 10.34 26.12 7.82
N VAL A 386 10.57 25.37 8.88
CA VAL A 386 9.74 24.25 9.32
C VAL A 386 8.78 24.75 10.38
N ARG A 387 7.48 24.49 10.18
CA ARG A 387 6.43 24.81 11.13
C ARG A 387 6.28 23.71 12.18
N GLU A 388 6.27 22.49 11.74
CA GLU A 388 6.11 21.28 12.55
C GLU A 388 6.72 20.10 11.78
N ALA A 389 7.11 19.07 12.49
CA ALA A 389 7.60 17.83 11.88
C ALA A 389 7.00 16.61 12.56
N SER A 390 7.05 15.48 11.87
CA SER A 390 6.75 14.17 12.43
C SER A 390 7.90 13.22 12.13
N ILE A 391 8.20 12.32 13.07
CA ILE A 391 9.27 11.33 12.96
C ILE A 391 8.75 9.97 13.40
N ARG A 392 9.05 8.96 12.60
CA ARG A 392 8.85 7.55 12.92
C ARG A 392 10.19 6.84 12.89
N MET A 393 10.41 5.98 13.87
CA MET A 393 11.62 5.17 13.99
C MET A 393 11.23 3.69 14.09
N SER A 394 11.69 2.87 13.13
CA SER A 394 11.47 1.42 13.22
C SER A 394 12.28 0.82 14.36
N GLY A 395 11.74 -0.23 14.98
CA GLY A 395 12.38 -0.87 16.14
C GLY A 395 11.97 -0.28 17.47
N VAL A 396 11.46 0.96 17.51
CA VAL A 396 11.04 1.61 18.77
C VAL A 396 9.63 1.21 19.20
N THR A 397 8.74 1.01 18.22
CA THR A 397 7.30 0.80 18.46
C THR A 397 6.71 -0.31 17.59
N ASN A 398 7.50 -1.32 17.24
CA ASN A 398 7.04 -2.41 16.36
C ASN A 398 5.85 -3.20 16.94
N TRP A 399 5.63 -3.13 18.23
CA TRP A 399 4.58 -3.81 18.98
C TRP A 399 3.30 -2.97 19.14
N VAL A 400 3.32 -1.68 18.74
CA VAL A 400 2.16 -0.79 18.83
C VAL A 400 1.31 -0.91 17.57
N SER A 401 0.02 -1.18 17.74
CA SER A 401 -0.95 -1.15 16.64
C SER A 401 -1.57 0.24 16.52
N TYR A 402 -1.59 0.77 15.32
CA TYR A 402 -2.12 2.09 15.05
C TYR A 402 -3.47 2.02 14.36
N GLY A 403 -4.38 2.89 14.76
CA GLY A 403 -5.67 3.02 14.13
C GLY A 403 -6.57 4.02 14.83
N GLN A 404 -7.77 4.19 14.31
CA GLN A 404 -8.78 5.08 14.85
C GLN A 404 -10.15 4.41 14.82
N THR A 405 -10.92 4.59 15.90
CA THR A 405 -12.31 4.17 15.93
C THR A 405 -13.15 5.25 15.25
N GLU A 406 -13.75 4.93 14.10
CA GLU A 406 -14.65 5.82 13.39
C GLU A 406 -16.09 5.34 13.53
N LYS A 407 -17.04 6.28 13.68
CA LYS A 407 -18.47 5.96 13.66
C LYS A 407 -18.95 5.97 12.22
N ALA A 408 -19.35 4.80 11.71
CA ALA A 408 -19.91 4.66 10.37
C ALA A 408 -21.26 5.42 10.23
N PRO A 409 -21.71 5.77 9.01
CA PRO A 409 -22.97 6.46 8.78
C PRO A 409 -24.21 5.71 9.29
N ASP A 410 -24.12 4.40 9.43
CA ASP A 410 -25.15 3.51 9.99
C ASP A 410 -25.12 3.41 11.53
N GLY A 411 -24.26 4.19 12.19
CA GLY A 411 -24.13 4.28 13.63
C GLY A 411 -23.14 3.33 14.26
N ARG A 412 -22.56 2.39 13.49
CA ARG A 412 -21.58 1.38 13.97
C ARG A 412 -20.22 2.01 14.23
N TYR A 413 -19.50 1.47 15.19
CA TYR A 413 -18.09 1.79 15.41
C TYR A 413 -17.22 0.81 14.62
N ILE A 414 -16.34 1.35 13.78
CA ILE A 414 -15.39 0.58 12.98
C ILE A 414 -13.99 1.01 13.41
N TRP A 415 -13.16 0.04 13.82
CA TRP A 415 -11.72 0.29 13.98
C TRP A 415 -11.09 0.29 12.60
N LYS A 416 -10.45 1.40 12.25
CA LYS A 416 -9.72 1.54 11.00
C LYS A 416 -8.24 1.43 11.31
N HIS A 417 -7.65 0.31 10.92
CA HIS A 417 -6.22 0.12 11.01
C HIS A 417 -5.51 1.16 10.13
N ALA A 418 -4.50 1.81 10.67
CA ALA A 418 -3.58 2.70 9.96
C ALA A 418 -2.18 2.09 9.99
N SER A 419 -1.41 2.28 8.92
CA SER A 419 0.01 1.97 9.02
C SER A 419 0.66 2.90 10.04
N ASP A 420 1.69 2.41 10.73
CA ASP A 420 2.45 3.18 11.71
C ASP A 420 2.97 4.51 11.12
N SER A 421 3.51 4.49 9.89
CA SER A 421 3.92 5.71 9.18
C SER A 421 2.76 6.67 8.97
N GLU A 422 1.59 6.16 8.55
CA GLU A 422 0.43 7.02 8.29
C GLU A 422 -0.09 7.66 9.58
N TYR A 423 -0.25 6.87 10.64
CA TYR A 423 -0.73 7.35 11.93
C TYR A 423 0.21 8.40 12.54
N VAL A 424 1.50 8.07 12.66
CA VAL A 424 2.50 8.96 13.26
C VAL A 424 2.65 10.25 12.46
N LEU A 425 2.70 10.17 11.12
CA LEU A 425 2.86 11.35 10.28
C LEU A 425 1.61 12.26 10.27
N GLN A 426 0.44 11.74 10.63
CA GLN A 426 -0.80 12.54 10.72
C GLN A 426 -0.99 13.14 12.11
N ASN A 427 -0.66 12.42 13.17
CA ASN A 427 -1.00 12.80 14.55
C ASN A 427 0.15 13.52 15.27
N MET A 428 1.42 13.21 14.96
CA MET A 428 2.55 13.86 15.59
C MET A 428 2.77 15.28 15.05
N LYS A 429 2.95 16.24 15.97
CA LYS A 429 3.32 17.64 15.68
C LYS A 429 4.47 18.02 16.57
N TYR A 430 5.67 17.71 16.12
CA TYR A 430 6.90 17.95 16.84
C TYR A 430 7.48 19.32 16.47
N HIS A 431 7.77 20.17 17.46
CA HIS A 431 8.19 21.56 17.26
C HIS A 431 9.68 21.82 17.55
N ASP A 432 10.36 20.95 18.31
CA ASP A 432 11.82 21.07 18.47
C ASP A 432 12.55 20.58 17.23
N VAL A 433 12.51 21.41 16.18
CA VAL A 433 13.06 21.10 14.87
C VAL A 433 14.58 20.98 14.88
N GLU A 434 15.27 21.72 15.75
CA GLU A 434 16.74 21.69 15.83
C GLU A 434 17.23 20.30 16.24
N ASN A 435 16.66 19.72 17.29
CA ASN A 435 16.99 18.37 17.72
C ASN A 435 16.71 17.30 16.63
N LEU A 436 15.61 17.49 15.90
CA LEU A 436 15.26 16.59 14.79
C LEU A 436 16.24 16.68 13.61
N LEU A 437 16.75 17.89 13.34
CA LEU A 437 17.75 18.11 12.29
C LEU A 437 19.10 17.48 12.64
N ASP A 438 19.44 17.37 13.93
CA ASP A 438 20.64 16.66 14.37
C ASP A 438 20.55 15.17 14.01
N ILE A 439 19.39 14.52 14.27
CA ILE A 439 19.12 13.15 13.86
C ILE A 439 19.18 13.02 12.33
N ALA A 440 18.54 13.93 11.62
CA ALA A 440 18.53 13.90 10.16
C ALA A 440 19.91 14.11 9.53
N SER A 441 20.76 14.97 10.16
CA SER A 441 22.13 15.20 9.70
C SER A 441 23.01 13.95 9.83
N ALA A 442 22.85 13.18 10.92
CA ALA A 442 23.48 11.88 11.07
C ALA A 442 23.04 10.90 9.98
N GLY A 443 21.75 10.95 9.61
CA GLY A 443 21.21 10.16 8.49
C GLY A 443 21.83 10.54 7.14
N VAL A 444 22.03 11.83 6.86
CA VAL A 444 22.70 12.30 5.63
C VAL A 444 24.17 11.86 5.60
N GLU A 445 24.88 11.97 6.72
CA GLU A 445 26.28 11.50 6.84
C GLU A 445 26.38 10.01 6.53
N GLN A 446 25.45 9.20 7.07
CA GLN A 446 25.41 7.76 6.82
C GLN A 446 25.13 7.44 5.34
N VAL A 447 24.20 8.16 4.70
CA VAL A 447 23.92 7.98 3.27
C VAL A 447 25.16 8.32 2.43
N GLU A 448 25.90 9.36 2.76
CA GLU A 448 27.13 9.71 2.04
C GLU A 448 28.22 8.66 2.23
N GLU A 449 28.37 8.13 3.42
CA GLU A 449 29.34 7.05 3.69
C GLU A 449 28.96 5.79 2.92
N ASN A 450 27.70 5.40 2.92
CA ASN A 450 27.22 4.25 2.17
C ASN A 450 27.44 4.42 0.66
N LYS A 451 27.23 5.63 0.11
CA LYS A 451 27.52 5.94 -1.29
C LYS A 451 29.01 5.78 -1.60
N ARG A 452 29.90 6.22 -0.70
CA ARG A 452 31.35 6.06 -0.84
C ARG A 452 31.79 4.58 -0.81
N ARG A 453 31.26 3.79 0.14
CA ARG A 453 31.53 2.35 0.25
C ARG A 453 31.11 1.61 -1.02
N LYS A 454 29.90 1.89 -1.51
CA LYS A 454 29.41 1.32 -2.78
C LYS A 454 30.30 1.68 -3.97
N ALA A 455 30.80 2.92 -4.03
CA ALA A 455 31.71 3.36 -5.09
C ALA A 455 33.07 2.61 -5.04
N ASN A 456 33.49 2.15 -3.86
CA ASN A 456 34.71 1.37 -3.63
C ASN A 456 34.53 -0.14 -3.80
N GLY A 457 33.38 -0.61 -4.29
CA GLY A 457 33.14 -2.01 -4.65
C GLY A 457 32.65 -2.91 -3.50
N TYR A 458 32.24 -2.34 -2.38
CA TYR A 458 31.57 -3.09 -1.33
C TYR A 458 30.12 -3.39 -1.74
N GLU A 459 29.84 -4.63 -2.15
CA GLU A 459 28.51 -5.13 -2.54
C GLU A 459 27.83 -5.89 -1.37
N GLY A 460 27.76 -5.31 -0.19
CA GLY A 460 26.98 -5.88 0.92
C GLY A 460 25.54 -5.37 0.92
N GLU A 461 24.57 -6.22 1.30
CA GLU A 461 23.21 -5.77 1.62
C GLU A 461 23.27 -4.81 2.81
N TYR A 462 23.13 -3.52 2.52
CA TYR A 462 23.38 -2.39 3.42
C TYR A 462 22.41 -2.24 4.59
N TYR A 463 21.45 -3.12 4.74
CA TYR A 463 20.32 -2.89 5.64
C TYR A 463 20.26 -3.81 6.87
N SER A 464 21.16 -4.77 7.05
CA SER A 464 20.86 -5.74 8.09
C SER A 464 21.98 -6.32 8.97
N ARG A 465 23.29 -6.11 8.75
CA ARG A 465 24.26 -6.93 9.49
C ARG A 465 25.65 -6.33 9.73
N GLN A 466 25.78 -5.04 10.00
CA GLN A 466 26.91 -4.71 10.87
C GLN A 466 26.37 -4.67 12.29
N PRO A 467 26.91 -5.46 13.23
CA PRO A 467 26.71 -5.17 14.63
C PRO A 467 27.11 -3.71 14.80
N ALA A 468 26.20 -2.89 15.30
CA ALA A 468 26.58 -1.55 15.74
C ALA A 468 27.67 -1.79 16.78
N GLU A 469 28.89 -1.30 16.56
CA GLU A 469 29.95 -1.44 17.54
C GLU A 469 29.49 -0.91 18.91
N GLU A 470 28.55 0.04 18.92
CA GLU A 470 27.74 0.49 20.06
C GLU A 470 26.49 1.16 19.53
N GLY A 471 25.28 0.69 19.92
CA GLY A 471 23.99 1.27 19.54
C GLY A 471 23.08 0.32 18.73
N PHE A 472 21.94 0.83 18.29
CA PHE A 472 21.00 0.08 17.45
C PHE A 472 20.75 0.76 16.11
N TRP A 473 20.42 -0.03 15.08
CA TRP A 473 20.04 0.48 13.78
C TRP A 473 18.55 0.79 13.72
N SER A 474 18.20 1.97 13.25
CA SER A 474 16.81 2.35 13.02
C SER A 474 16.61 2.91 11.62
N ARG A 475 15.50 2.53 11.01
CA ARG A 475 14.97 3.19 9.83
C ARG A 475 14.11 4.35 10.28
N VAL A 476 14.60 5.56 10.03
CA VAL A 476 13.99 6.82 10.47
C VAL A 476 13.28 7.47 9.30
N GLU A 477 11.99 7.73 9.46
CA GLU A 477 11.14 8.43 8.50
C GLU A 477 10.77 9.80 9.08
N ILE A 478 11.09 10.86 8.37
CA ILE A 478 10.81 12.23 8.83
C ILE A 478 9.96 12.95 7.77
N CYS A 479 8.90 13.60 8.22
CA CYS A 479 8.08 14.47 7.39
C CYS A 479 8.09 15.89 7.95
N TYR A 480 8.68 16.82 7.24
CA TYR A 480 8.71 18.25 7.58
C TYR A 480 7.52 18.93 6.93
N THR A 481 6.72 19.65 7.70
CA THR A 481 5.71 20.58 7.20
C THR A 481 6.29 21.99 7.23
N LEU A 482 6.59 22.54 6.05
CA LEU A 482 7.16 23.87 5.93
C LEU A 482 6.11 24.96 6.22
N ASN A 483 6.58 26.18 6.54
CA ASN A 483 5.71 27.36 6.74
C ASN A 483 4.82 27.68 5.52
N SER A 484 5.23 27.24 4.32
CA SER A 484 4.43 27.33 3.09
C SER A 484 3.31 26.30 2.99
N GLY A 485 3.17 25.38 3.94
CA GLY A 485 2.27 24.24 3.87
C GLY A 485 2.77 23.06 3.02
N ARG A 486 3.94 23.20 2.38
CA ARG A 486 4.56 22.11 1.60
C ARG A 486 5.14 21.07 2.53
N ARG A 487 4.90 19.78 2.26
CA ARG A 487 5.53 18.66 2.97
C ARG A 487 6.79 18.19 2.25
N VAL A 488 7.80 17.86 3.04
CA VAL A 488 9.07 17.29 2.57
C VAL A 488 9.38 16.09 3.45
N SER A 489 9.42 14.91 2.85
CA SER A 489 9.72 13.68 3.59
C SER A 489 11.05 13.08 3.16
N ARG A 490 11.73 12.47 4.12
CA ARG A 490 12.98 11.75 3.94
C ARG A 490 12.98 10.48 4.78
N ILE A 491 13.74 9.50 4.28
CA ILE A 491 13.99 8.26 4.99
C ILE A 491 15.49 8.06 5.13
N TYR A 492 15.90 7.62 6.31
CA TYR A 492 17.30 7.35 6.61
C TYR A 492 17.43 5.98 7.29
N SER A 493 18.51 5.28 7.05
CA SER A 493 18.97 4.16 7.88
C SER A 493 20.09 4.69 8.75
N ILE A 494 19.89 4.78 10.06
CA ILE A 494 20.80 5.45 10.99
C ILE A 494 21.21 4.45 12.07
N SER A 495 22.52 4.39 12.37
CA SER A 495 23.00 3.82 13.61
C SER A 495 22.84 4.85 14.72
N ILE A 496 22.08 4.54 15.73
CA ILE A 496 21.93 5.38 16.93
C ILE A 496 23.13 5.12 17.85
N ASN A 497 24.28 5.62 17.43
CA ASN A 497 25.54 5.61 18.16
C ASN A 497 25.66 6.85 19.05
N GLU A 498 26.81 7.03 19.75
CA GLU A 498 27.05 8.14 20.68
C GLU A 498 26.64 9.52 20.12
N LYS A 499 26.87 9.78 18.82
CA LYS A 499 26.60 11.08 18.21
C LYS A 499 25.09 11.36 18.04
N ALA A 500 24.34 10.38 17.58
CA ALA A 500 22.87 10.48 17.39
C ALA A 500 22.09 10.19 18.69
N ARG A 501 22.71 9.54 19.68
CA ARG A 501 22.08 9.08 20.91
C ARG A 501 21.54 10.24 21.74
N SER A 502 22.33 11.28 21.95
CA SER A 502 21.89 12.43 22.74
C SER A 502 20.68 13.14 22.15
N ALA A 503 20.63 13.25 20.81
CA ALA A 503 19.47 13.82 20.12
C ALA A 503 18.25 12.88 20.21
N PHE A 504 18.48 11.57 20.12
CA PHE A 504 17.43 10.57 20.26
C PHE A 504 16.85 10.50 21.69
N GLU A 505 17.70 10.55 22.74
CA GLU A 505 17.26 10.58 24.14
C GLU A 505 16.40 11.82 24.42
N LYS A 506 16.78 12.99 23.91
CA LYS A 506 15.96 14.21 24.02
C LYS A 506 14.63 14.07 23.30
N LEU A 507 14.64 13.44 22.11
CA LEU A 507 13.43 13.16 21.35
C LEU A 507 12.50 12.23 22.13
N TYR A 508 13.03 11.13 22.68
CA TYR A 508 12.25 10.08 23.34
C TYR A 508 11.49 10.57 24.56
N VAL A 509 12.08 11.45 25.37
CA VAL A 509 11.44 12.02 26.56
C VAL A 509 10.54 13.22 26.25
N ASN A 510 10.45 13.65 25.01
CA ASN A 510 9.60 14.78 24.63
C ASN A 510 8.13 14.35 24.55
N GLU A 511 7.25 15.09 25.21
CA GLU A 511 5.80 14.80 25.29
C GLU A 511 5.11 14.76 23.91
N GLU A 512 5.50 15.65 22.98
CA GLU A 512 4.92 15.69 21.63
C GLU A 512 5.28 14.44 20.84
N PHE A 513 6.51 13.94 20.99
CA PHE A 513 6.95 12.69 20.38
C PHE A 513 6.20 11.51 20.99
N GLN A 514 6.21 11.39 22.31
CA GLN A 514 5.58 10.27 23.03
C GLN A 514 4.10 10.15 22.70
N ARG A 515 3.34 11.25 22.74
CA ARG A 515 1.91 11.26 22.40
C ARG A 515 1.65 10.96 20.93
N GLY A 516 2.58 11.33 20.03
CA GLY A 516 2.46 11.03 18.63
C GLY A 516 2.75 9.57 18.28
N VAL A 517 3.56 8.89 19.10
CA VAL A 517 4.04 7.52 18.86
C VAL A 517 3.28 6.49 19.69
N PHE A 518 2.84 6.83 20.90
CA PHE A 518 2.13 5.93 21.81
C PHE A 518 0.67 6.34 21.97
N PRO A 519 -0.29 5.69 21.30
CA PRO A 519 -1.72 6.02 21.39
C PRO A 519 -2.26 5.98 22.83
N LEU A 520 -1.69 5.12 23.68
CA LEU A 520 -2.05 5.02 25.09
C LEU A 520 -1.95 6.36 25.83
N LEU A 521 -0.93 7.18 25.52
CA LEU A 521 -0.73 8.47 26.19
C LEU A 521 -1.77 9.54 25.78
N ALA A 522 -2.55 9.27 24.74
CA ALA A 522 -3.67 10.10 24.32
C ALA A 522 -5.03 9.58 24.83
N MET A 523 -5.07 8.39 25.45
CA MET A 523 -6.32 7.82 26.00
C MET A 523 -6.79 8.60 27.22
N THR A 524 -8.11 8.69 27.37
CA THR A 524 -8.77 9.25 28.56
C THR A 524 -9.44 8.15 29.37
N GLY A 525 -9.68 8.39 30.66
CA GLY A 525 -10.34 7.41 31.54
C GLY A 525 -11.70 6.93 31.04
N GLU A 526 -12.44 7.76 30.29
CA GLU A 526 -13.73 7.38 29.69
C GLU A 526 -13.60 6.34 28.56
N GLN A 527 -12.38 6.12 28.08
CA GLN A 527 -12.08 5.15 27.02
C GLN A 527 -11.58 3.81 27.58
N VAL A 528 -11.60 3.61 28.90
CA VAL A 528 -11.12 2.39 29.54
C VAL A 528 -12.28 1.66 30.22
N ASP A 529 -12.75 0.59 29.57
CA ASP A 529 -13.76 -0.30 30.14
C ASP A 529 -13.11 -1.51 30.81
N THR A 530 -11.97 -1.97 30.28
CA THR A 530 -11.30 -3.18 30.73
C THR A 530 -9.80 -2.95 30.90
N ILE A 531 -9.23 -3.44 32.00
CA ILE A 531 -7.80 -3.52 32.22
C ILE A 531 -7.41 -4.99 32.35
N ARG A 532 -6.43 -5.42 31.57
CA ARG A 532 -5.91 -6.79 31.62
C ARG A 532 -4.41 -6.78 31.87
N PHE A 533 -3.96 -7.74 32.64
CA PHE A 533 -2.55 -7.89 32.99
C PHE A 533 -2.08 -9.30 32.63
N ARG A 534 -0.91 -9.37 32.02
CA ARG A 534 -0.22 -10.61 31.69
C ARG A 534 1.08 -10.66 32.47
N GLY A 535 1.12 -11.43 33.57
CA GLY A 535 2.24 -11.53 34.50
C GLY A 535 2.90 -12.90 34.51
N LYS A 536 2.49 -13.81 33.64
CA LYS A 536 3.00 -15.18 33.56
C LYS A 536 3.17 -15.59 32.10
N TYR A 537 4.14 -16.46 31.84
CA TYR A 537 4.28 -17.08 30.55
C TYR A 537 3.05 -17.94 30.21
N SER A 538 2.59 -17.85 28.99
CA SER A 538 1.60 -18.77 28.38
C SER A 538 1.88 -18.88 26.89
N ARG A 539 1.86 -20.09 26.40
CA ARG A 539 2.08 -20.38 24.99
C ARG A 539 1.08 -19.67 24.08
N ASP A 540 -0.19 -19.73 24.43
CA ASP A 540 -1.29 -19.18 23.62
C ASP A 540 -1.69 -17.76 24.05
N ASN A 541 -0.88 -17.15 24.93
CA ASN A 541 -1.15 -15.83 25.51
C ASN A 541 -2.49 -15.73 26.27
N GLU A 542 -3.01 -16.85 26.77
CA GLU A 542 -4.32 -16.93 27.41
C GLU A 542 -4.29 -16.57 28.91
N ASN A 543 -3.10 -16.54 29.54
CA ASN A 543 -2.94 -16.22 30.96
C ASN A 543 -3.06 -14.72 31.25
N GLU A 544 -4.25 -14.18 30.99
CA GLU A 544 -4.57 -12.78 31.25
C GLU A 544 -5.47 -12.65 32.48
N VAL A 545 -5.06 -11.81 33.42
CA VAL A 545 -5.89 -11.44 34.55
C VAL A 545 -6.71 -10.20 34.21
N CYS A 546 -8.03 -10.34 34.15
CA CYS A 546 -8.94 -9.22 33.98
C CYS A 546 -9.26 -8.58 35.33
N LEU A 547 -9.10 -7.27 35.45
CA LEU A 547 -9.35 -6.50 36.65
C LEU A 547 -10.84 -6.07 36.71
N GLU A 548 -11.75 -7.03 36.75
CA GLU A 548 -13.21 -6.79 36.72
C GLU A 548 -13.72 -6.08 37.98
N SER A 549 -13.05 -6.24 39.13
CA SER A 549 -13.46 -5.68 40.41
C SER A 549 -13.28 -4.16 40.55
N MET A 550 -12.55 -3.53 39.63
CA MET A 550 -12.27 -2.09 39.64
C MET A 550 -13.47 -1.27 39.15
N SER A 551 -13.79 -0.19 39.91
CA SER A 551 -14.74 0.83 39.43
C SER A 551 -14.19 1.63 38.23
N ALA A 552 -15.05 2.36 37.55
CA ALA A 552 -14.62 3.21 36.40
C ALA A 552 -13.61 4.29 36.85
N GLU A 553 -13.79 4.86 38.04
CA GLU A 553 -12.87 5.83 38.58
C GLU A 553 -11.50 5.21 38.93
N GLU A 554 -11.46 4.00 39.49
CA GLU A 554 -10.22 3.29 39.77
C GLU A 554 -9.48 2.92 38.48
N LYS A 555 -10.19 2.51 37.41
CA LYS A 555 -9.61 2.23 36.12
C LYS A 555 -9.01 3.48 35.48
N ALA A 556 -9.73 4.61 35.54
CA ALA A 556 -9.24 5.90 35.09
C ALA A 556 -7.98 6.36 35.85
N GLN A 557 -7.99 6.20 37.19
CA GLN A 557 -6.83 6.51 38.02
C GLN A 557 -5.63 5.63 37.67
N MET A 558 -5.84 4.34 37.45
CA MET A 558 -4.77 3.41 37.07
C MET A 558 -4.17 3.77 35.74
N LEU A 559 -5.00 4.16 34.74
CA LEU A 559 -4.51 4.65 33.46
C LEU A 559 -3.63 5.90 33.62
N GLU A 560 -4.08 6.88 34.41
CA GLU A 560 -3.34 8.13 34.64
C GLU A 560 -1.98 7.88 35.30
N ILE A 561 -1.94 7.01 36.32
CA ILE A 561 -0.72 6.63 37.00
C ILE A 561 0.23 5.92 36.01
N TYR A 562 -0.27 4.93 35.29
CA TYR A 562 0.53 4.21 34.30
C TYR A 562 1.08 5.15 33.21
N GLN A 563 0.25 6.04 32.68
CA GLN A 563 0.67 7.02 31.68
C GLN A 563 1.80 7.91 32.20
N LYS A 564 1.72 8.34 33.46
CA LYS A 564 2.76 9.16 34.11
C LYS A 564 4.08 8.40 34.27
N GLU A 565 4.02 7.14 34.74
CA GLU A 565 5.21 6.30 34.92
C GLU A 565 5.83 5.93 33.56
N PHE A 566 5.00 5.58 32.59
CA PHE A 566 5.45 5.26 31.23
C PHE A 566 6.09 6.47 30.53
N ALA A 567 5.49 7.65 30.63
CA ALA A 567 6.04 8.88 30.05
C ALA A 567 7.36 9.33 30.72
N ALA A 568 7.59 8.98 31.99
CA ALA A 568 8.82 9.28 32.71
C ALA A 568 9.98 8.31 32.36
N MET A 569 9.67 7.19 31.67
CA MET A 569 10.67 6.20 31.32
C MET A 569 11.69 6.74 30.32
N THR A 570 12.97 6.55 30.60
CA THR A 570 14.07 6.98 29.74
C THR A 570 14.70 5.80 29.00
N VAL A 571 15.40 6.07 27.91
CA VAL A 571 16.15 5.04 27.17
C VAL A 571 17.16 4.35 28.11
N ALA A 572 17.88 5.13 28.92
CA ALA A 572 18.85 4.59 29.89
C ALA A 572 18.19 3.75 31.01
N GLY A 573 16.92 4.00 31.32
CA GLY A 573 16.13 3.16 32.22
C GLY A 573 15.80 1.81 31.58
N MET A 574 15.26 1.82 30.37
CA MET A 574 14.91 0.62 29.61
C MET A 574 16.12 -0.27 29.29
N GLU A 575 17.30 0.31 29.10
CA GLU A 575 18.53 -0.47 28.92
C GLU A 575 18.92 -1.32 30.13
N LYS A 576 18.47 -0.92 31.32
CA LYS A 576 18.84 -1.56 32.60
C LYS A 576 17.74 -2.44 33.18
N GLU A 577 16.49 -2.14 32.90
CA GLU A 577 15.34 -2.81 33.49
C GLU A 577 14.55 -3.54 32.40
N ALA A 578 14.38 -4.85 32.54
CA ALA A 578 13.48 -5.59 31.70
C ALA A 578 12.03 -5.48 32.18
N PRO A 579 11.05 -5.55 31.29
CA PRO A 579 9.65 -5.65 31.67
C PRO A 579 9.37 -6.88 32.54
N VAL A 580 8.56 -6.71 33.59
CA VAL A 580 8.13 -7.80 34.50
C VAL A 580 6.72 -8.31 34.19
N GLY A 581 6.06 -7.73 33.21
CA GLY A 581 4.74 -8.10 32.76
C GLY A 581 4.24 -7.13 31.70
N LEU A 582 3.04 -7.38 31.23
CA LEU A 582 2.38 -6.57 30.22
C LEU A 582 1.00 -6.15 30.69
N ILE A 583 0.63 -4.88 30.45
CA ILE A 583 -0.67 -4.33 30.82
C ILE A 583 -1.39 -3.80 29.58
N ARG A 584 -2.71 -3.98 29.51
CA ARG A 584 -3.56 -3.51 28.45
C ARG A 584 -4.74 -2.72 28.99
N PHE A 585 -4.97 -1.55 28.41
CA PHE A 585 -6.14 -0.71 28.65
C PHE A 585 -7.00 -0.72 27.38
N SER A 586 -8.22 -1.22 27.48
CA SER A 586 -9.10 -1.34 26.31
C SER A 586 -10.49 -0.83 26.57
N LYS A 587 -11.15 -0.36 25.50
CA LYS A 587 -12.57 -0.08 25.51
C LYS A 587 -13.29 -1.32 24.98
N GLU A 588 -14.31 -1.79 25.70
CA GLU A 588 -15.14 -2.87 25.18
C GLU A 588 -15.98 -2.37 24.00
N LEU A 589 -16.17 -3.25 23.02
CA LEU A 589 -17.14 -3.00 21.97
C LEU A 589 -18.54 -3.06 22.60
N ASP A 590 -19.40 -2.11 22.21
CA ASP A 590 -20.79 -2.19 22.57
C ASP A 590 -21.44 -3.48 21.97
N GLU A 591 -22.57 -3.92 22.55
CA GLU A 591 -23.24 -5.14 22.11
C GLU A 591 -23.63 -5.11 20.62
N GLU A 592 -23.84 -3.94 20.06
CA GLU A 592 -24.24 -3.76 18.67
C GLU A 592 -23.04 -3.97 17.72
N ALA A 593 -21.87 -3.43 18.10
CA ALA A 593 -20.61 -3.68 17.40
C ALA A 593 -20.21 -5.16 17.47
N MET A 594 -20.40 -5.82 18.64
CA MET A 594 -20.18 -7.25 18.81
C MET A 594 -21.11 -8.12 17.95
N ARG A 595 -22.40 -7.78 17.89
CA ARG A 595 -23.36 -8.52 17.04
C ARG A 595 -23.02 -8.37 15.57
N TRP A 596 -22.65 -7.16 15.16
CA TRP A 596 -22.23 -6.92 13.78
C TRP A 596 -20.97 -7.72 13.43
N TRP A 597 -19.96 -7.73 14.30
CA TRP A 597 -18.72 -8.47 14.08
C TRP A 597 -18.98 -9.97 13.98
N LYS A 598 -19.73 -10.55 14.91
CA LYS A 598 -20.14 -11.96 14.85
C LYS A 598 -20.90 -12.30 13.57
N GLN A 599 -21.69 -11.36 13.06
CA GLN A 599 -22.42 -11.56 11.81
C GLN A 599 -21.49 -11.53 10.58
N GLN A 600 -20.41 -10.76 10.62
CA GLN A 600 -19.39 -10.75 9.55
C GLN A 600 -18.54 -12.05 9.61
N GLU A 601 -18.16 -12.52 10.77
CA GLU A 601 -17.45 -13.79 10.94
C GLU A 601 -18.24 -14.98 10.38
N VAL A 602 -19.55 -14.95 10.53
CA VAL A 602 -20.45 -15.96 9.93
C VAL A 602 -20.52 -15.80 8.41
N ASN A 603 -20.48 -14.57 7.90
CA ASN A 603 -20.64 -14.27 6.47
C ASN A 603 -19.36 -14.51 5.66
N ASP A 604 -18.18 -14.33 6.25
CA ASP A 604 -16.89 -14.58 5.61
C ASP A 604 -15.85 -15.15 6.59
N PRO A 605 -15.90 -16.46 6.86
CA PRO A 605 -15.02 -17.08 7.85
C PRO A 605 -13.55 -17.08 7.47
N GLN A 606 -13.20 -16.92 6.18
CA GLN A 606 -11.79 -16.90 5.74
C GLN A 606 -11.18 -15.53 5.89
N GLU A 607 -11.89 -14.48 5.52
CA GLU A 607 -11.41 -13.10 5.66
C GLU A 607 -11.41 -12.66 7.13
N TYR A 608 -12.42 -13.06 7.91
CA TYR A 608 -12.57 -12.66 9.31
C TYR A 608 -11.92 -13.59 10.34
N ARG A 609 -11.53 -14.83 9.99
CA ARG A 609 -10.68 -15.69 10.85
C ARG A 609 -9.26 -15.13 11.01
N TYR A 610 -8.78 -14.35 10.02
CA TYR A 610 -7.46 -13.73 10.05
C TYR A 610 -7.51 -12.25 10.41
N SER A 611 -8.64 -11.54 10.24
CA SER A 611 -8.89 -10.27 10.87
C SER A 611 -9.17 -10.53 12.35
N ARG A 612 -8.10 -10.60 13.10
CA ARG A 612 -8.18 -10.79 14.55
C ARG A 612 -9.07 -9.69 15.13
N TRP A 613 -9.80 -10.00 16.20
CA TRP A 613 -10.39 -9.07 17.15
C TRP A 613 -9.60 -7.76 17.33
N ARG A 614 -8.27 -7.85 17.21
CA ARG A 614 -7.33 -6.74 17.24
C ARG A 614 -7.63 -5.62 16.25
N ASP A 615 -8.33 -5.91 15.14
CA ASP A 615 -8.63 -4.91 14.12
C ASP A 615 -9.80 -3.99 14.53
N PHE A 616 -10.50 -4.27 15.63
CA PHE A 616 -11.66 -3.52 16.08
C PHE A 616 -11.46 -2.76 17.40
N VAL A 617 -10.44 -3.12 18.17
CA VAL A 617 -10.13 -2.50 19.46
C VAL A 617 -8.63 -2.33 19.55
N ASN A 618 -8.15 -1.19 20.07
CA ASN A 618 -6.74 -1.06 20.42
C ASN A 618 -6.44 -2.02 21.57
N GLU A 619 -5.96 -3.20 21.23
CA GLU A 619 -5.66 -4.28 22.17
C GLU A 619 -4.17 -4.44 22.47
N ASP A 620 -3.40 -3.37 22.32
CA ASP A 620 -1.97 -3.43 22.55
C ASP A 620 -1.65 -3.61 24.03
N PHE A 621 -0.73 -4.51 24.28
CA PHE A 621 -0.08 -4.61 25.55
C PHE A 621 1.08 -3.62 25.62
N TYR A 622 1.21 -2.98 26.75
CA TYR A 622 2.30 -2.09 27.09
C TYR A 622 3.18 -2.71 28.18
N PRO A 623 4.50 -2.51 28.15
CA PRO A 623 5.41 -3.11 29.11
C PRO A 623 5.25 -2.50 30.50
N LEU A 624 5.31 -3.34 31.53
CA LEU A 624 5.37 -2.92 32.94
C LEU A 624 6.78 -3.15 33.46
N TYR A 625 7.43 -2.09 33.89
CA TYR A 625 8.79 -2.15 34.45
C TYR A 625 8.82 -2.21 35.99
N PRO A 626 9.88 -2.75 36.58
CA PRO A 626 10.06 -2.76 38.05
C PRO A 626 9.98 -1.37 38.70
N SER A 627 10.40 -0.34 37.99
CA SER A 627 10.36 1.06 38.42
C SER A 627 8.95 1.66 38.49
N PHE A 628 7.91 1.01 37.89
CA PHE A 628 6.52 1.47 37.91
C PHE A 628 5.84 1.12 39.24
N THR A 629 6.36 1.72 40.31
CA THR A 629 6.03 1.34 41.70
C THR A 629 4.57 1.60 42.08
N GLU A 630 3.98 2.71 41.62
CA GLU A 630 2.59 3.06 41.89
C GLU A 630 1.62 2.12 41.16
N THR A 631 1.88 1.83 39.91
CA THR A 631 1.09 0.86 39.10
C THR A 631 1.17 -0.55 39.70
N ILE A 632 2.38 -1.00 40.10
CA ILE A 632 2.59 -2.31 40.72
C ILE A 632 1.84 -2.43 42.04
N GLN A 633 1.87 -1.40 42.91
CA GLN A 633 1.10 -1.38 44.16
C GLN A 633 -0.41 -1.48 43.90
N LEU A 634 -0.94 -0.82 42.87
CA LEU A 634 -2.35 -0.93 42.53
C LEU A 634 -2.71 -2.34 42.05
N LEU A 635 -1.88 -2.96 41.22
CA LEU A 635 -2.06 -4.34 40.76
C LEU A 635 -2.04 -5.32 41.96
N GLN A 636 -1.08 -5.18 42.85
CA GLN A 636 -0.96 -6.01 44.07
C GLN A 636 -2.18 -5.84 44.98
N LYS A 637 -2.72 -4.61 45.13
CA LYS A 637 -3.95 -4.34 45.88
C LYS A 637 -5.17 -5.06 45.29
N GLN A 638 -5.17 -5.29 43.96
CA GLN A 638 -6.19 -6.10 43.31
C GLN A 638 -5.90 -7.62 43.33
N GLY A 639 -4.88 -8.05 44.12
CA GLY A 639 -4.51 -9.45 44.27
C GLY A 639 -3.66 -10.03 43.11
N VAL A 640 -3.14 -9.18 42.25
CA VAL A 640 -2.30 -9.61 41.12
C VAL A 640 -0.85 -9.77 41.58
N LYS A 641 -0.25 -10.94 41.29
CA LYS A 641 1.19 -11.17 41.50
C LYS A 641 1.95 -10.53 40.33
N VAL A 642 2.85 -9.60 40.63
CA VAL A 642 3.74 -8.98 39.65
C VAL A 642 5.17 -9.48 39.91
N GLY A 643 5.87 -9.88 38.85
CA GLY A 643 7.19 -10.50 38.91
C GLY A 643 7.13 -12.03 38.86
N GLY A 644 8.25 -12.67 38.58
CA GLY A 644 8.33 -14.13 38.43
C GLY A 644 7.60 -14.63 37.21
N TYR A 645 7.78 -13.99 36.07
CA TYR A 645 7.09 -14.34 34.79
C TYR A 645 7.30 -15.79 34.36
N LEU A 646 8.45 -16.39 34.71
CA LEU A 646 8.85 -17.76 34.38
C LEU A 646 8.65 -18.73 35.59
N ASP A 647 8.12 -18.28 36.74
CA ASP A 647 8.09 -19.08 37.99
C ASP A 647 7.26 -20.37 37.89
N ASP A 648 6.19 -20.37 37.09
CA ASP A 648 5.26 -21.50 37.02
C ASP A 648 5.68 -22.54 35.94
N LEU A 649 6.86 -22.40 35.33
CA LEU A 649 7.34 -23.33 34.31
C LEU A 649 8.00 -24.55 34.94
N ASP A 650 7.66 -25.74 34.45
CA ASP A 650 8.34 -27.00 34.79
C ASP A 650 9.58 -27.17 33.92
N VAL A 651 10.67 -26.48 34.30
CA VAL A 651 11.94 -26.45 33.56
C VAL A 651 12.74 -27.72 33.86
N GLN A 652 12.97 -28.51 32.82
CA GLN A 652 13.74 -29.75 32.92
C GLN A 652 15.23 -29.53 32.62
N ILE A 653 15.54 -28.71 31.63
CA ILE A 653 16.91 -28.45 31.16
C ILE A 653 17.01 -26.98 30.75
N ILE A 654 18.16 -26.35 31.05
CA ILE A 654 18.53 -25.06 30.45
C ILE A 654 19.64 -25.33 29.44
N GLN A 655 19.37 -25.01 28.17
CA GLN A 655 20.37 -25.06 27.10
C GLN A 655 20.96 -23.68 26.85
N VAL A 656 22.28 -23.57 26.87
CA VAL A 656 23.00 -22.33 26.58
C VAL A 656 23.93 -22.53 25.40
N ARG A 657 23.84 -21.69 24.39
CA ARG A 657 24.75 -21.72 23.22
C ARG A 657 25.71 -20.55 23.28
N ALA A 658 26.97 -20.80 23.03
CA ALA A 658 27.96 -19.75 22.90
C ALA A 658 27.62 -18.78 21.77
N PRO A 659 28.00 -17.50 21.87
CA PRO A 659 27.86 -16.54 20.79
C PRO A 659 28.63 -17.07 19.56
N LEU A 660 27.99 -17.03 18.39
CA LEU A 660 28.68 -17.36 17.13
C LEU A 660 29.84 -16.38 16.95
N SER A 661 31.05 -16.90 16.70
CA SER A 661 32.22 -16.07 16.41
C SER A 661 31.90 -15.16 15.20
N GLU A 662 32.39 -13.91 15.22
CA GLU A 662 32.12 -12.86 14.20
C GLU A 662 32.62 -13.23 12.77
N GLU A 663 33.34 -14.31 12.61
CA GLU A 663 33.83 -14.80 11.31
C GLU A 663 32.74 -15.66 10.64
N ASP A 664 31.99 -15.03 9.76
CA ASP A 664 31.08 -15.58 8.76
C ASP A 664 29.77 -16.25 9.24
N PRO A 665 28.68 -15.47 9.40
CA PRO A 665 27.37 -16.01 9.77
C PRO A 665 26.70 -16.86 8.68
N TYR A 666 27.22 -16.89 7.44
CA TYR A 666 26.59 -17.58 6.30
C TYR A 666 27.20 -18.93 5.96
N GLU A 667 28.53 -19.15 6.13
CA GLU A 667 29.15 -20.45 5.83
C GLU A 667 28.82 -21.54 6.87
N LYS A 668 28.54 -21.16 8.13
CA LYS A 668 28.23 -22.12 9.21
C LYS A 668 26.73 -22.42 9.44
N LYS A 669 25.83 -21.91 8.61
CA LYS A 669 24.37 -22.13 8.78
C LYS A 669 23.95 -23.59 8.56
N TYR A 670 24.82 -24.46 8.05
CA TYR A 670 24.55 -25.86 7.77
C TYR A 670 25.45 -26.84 8.54
N GLU A 671 26.49 -26.37 9.22
CA GLU A 671 27.14 -27.17 10.23
C GLU A 671 26.44 -26.91 11.56
N ILE A 672 25.62 -27.86 11.99
CA ILE A 672 25.05 -27.91 13.34
C ILE A 672 26.26 -28.10 14.26
N ASN A 673 26.86 -27.01 14.71
CA ASN A 673 27.87 -27.05 15.76
C ASN A 673 27.12 -27.31 17.07
N GLU A 674 27.18 -28.57 17.51
CA GLU A 674 26.52 -29.12 18.71
C GLU A 674 27.11 -28.59 20.03
N ASN A 675 27.75 -27.45 20.03
CA ASN A 675 28.34 -26.87 21.25
C ASN A 675 27.29 -26.06 22.01
N TYR A 676 26.35 -26.76 22.62
CA TYR A 676 25.50 -26.19 23.68
C TYR A 676 25.86 -26.84 25.01
N TYR A 677 25.76 -26.05 26.08
CA TYR A 677 25.92 -26.50 27.43
C TYR A 677 24.57 -26.74 28.05
N GLU A 678 24.34 -27.95 28.59
CA GLU A 678 23.07 -28.31 29.22
C GLU A 678 23.20 -28.31 30.74
N ILE A 679 22.21 -27.71 31.41
CA ILE A 679 22.13 -27.63 32.86
C ILE A 679 20.89 -28.40 33.28
N GLU A 680 21.08 -29.56 33.95
CA GLU A 680 20.01 -30.42 34.50
C GLU A 680 19.90 -30.31 36.03
N GLU A 681 20.85 -29.67 36.70
CA GLU A 681 20.87 -29.55 38.17
C GLU A 681 19.77 -28.61 38.64
N SER A 682 18.79 -29.12 39.40
CA SER A 682 17.61 -28.37 39.83
C SER A 682 17.95 -27.10 40.64
N GLU A 683 19.00 -27.13 41.44
CA GLU A 683 19.44 -25.95 42.22
C GLU A 683 19.93 -24.83 41.30
N ARG A 684 20.70 -25.16 40.26
CA ARG A 684 21.20 -24.21 39.27
C ARG A 684 20.07 -23.69 38.36
N ILE A 685 19.15 -24.58 37.99
CA ILE A 685 17.97 -24.17 37.23
C ILE A 685 17.17 -23.12 37.96
N GLU A 686 16.92 -23.33 39.27
CA GLU A 686 16.18 -22.38 40.11
C GLU A 686 16.94 -21.06 40.36
N GLU A 687 18.28 -21.10 40.41
CA GLU A 687 19.11 -19.90 40.51
C GLU A 687 19.08 -19.08 39.23
N LEU A 688 19.29 -19.73 38.08
CA LEU A 688 19.33 -19.09 36.77
C LEU A 688 17.97 -18.54 36.35
N ARG A 689 16.87 -19.26 36.63
CA ARG A 689 15.52 -18.83 36.30
C ARG A 689 15.15 -17.47 36.94
N LYS A 690 15.73 -17.09 38.05
CA LYS A 690 15.50 -15.79 38.72
C LYS A 690 16.15 -14.62 37.98
N VAL A 691 17.18 -14.90 37.18
CA VAL A 691 17.95 -13.89 36.45
C VAL A 691 17.48 -13.84 34.99
N LEU A 692 17.04 -14.97 34.46
CA LEU A 692 16.63 -15.08 33.06
C LEU A 692 15.32 -14.34 32.77
N ILE A 693 15.27 -13.70 31.60
CA ILE A 693 14.15 -12.92 31.15
C ILE A 693 13.56 -13.56 29.90
N TYR A 694 12.25 -13.68 29.83
CA TYR A 694 11.55 -14.19 28.66
C TYR A 694 11.78 -13.29 27.44
N ASP A 695 12.26 -13.85 26.35
CA ASP A 695 12.56 -13.12 25.11
C ASP A 695 11.35 -12.39 24.54
N GLY A 696 10.15 -12.94 24.69
CA GLY A 696 8.90 -12.29 24.26
C GLY A 696 8.56 -11.00 25.01
N LEU A 697 9.06 -10.79 26.25
CA LEU A 697 8.93 -9.48 26.93
C LEU A 697 9.89 -8.45 26.33
N CYS A 698 11.08 -8.88 25.88
CA CYS A 698 12.05 -8.01 25.22
C CYS A 698 11.54 -7.48 23.88
N TYR A 699 10.53 -8.12 23.25
CA TYR A 699 9.86 -7.59 22.09
C TYR A 699 9.18 -6.22 22.35
N TYR A 700 8.74 -5.98 23.58
CA TYR A 700 8.12 -4.73 24.02
C TYR A 700 9.12 -3.70 24.54
N ASP A 701 10.41 -4.06 24.61
CA ASP A 701 11.50 -3.17 25.00
C ASP A 701 12.70 -3.34 24.05
N PRO A 702 12.78 -2.54 22.98
CA PRO A 702 13.85 -2.64 22.01
C PRO A 702 15.20 -2.13 22.52
N PHE A 703 15.26 -1.51 23.70
CA PHE A 703 16.48 -0.93 24.26
C PHE A 703 17.12 -1.81 25.32
N PHE A 704 16.40 -2.83 25.80
CA PHE A 704 16.92 -3.74 26.81
C PHE A 704 18.22 -4.43 26.33
N GLN A 705 19.27 -4.26 27.09
CA GLN A 705 20.57 -4.85 26.79
C GLN A 705 20.68 -6.27 27.36
N SER A 706 20.76 -7.24 26.47
CA SER A 706 21.02 -8.64 26.81
C SER A 706 22.39 -9.09 26.32
N GLU A 707 22.89 -10.18 26.91
CA GLU A 707 24.08 -10.84 26.40
C GLU A 707 23.80 -11.50 25.07
N ASN A 708 24.82 -11.54 24.21
CA ASN A 708 24.76 -12.19 22.89
C ASN A 708 24.91 -13.72 23.02
N MET A 709 23.94 -14.34 23.66
CA MET A 709 23.95 -15.74 24.01
C MET A 709 22.55 -16.29 23.80
N ALA A 710 22.42 -17.40 23.08
CA ALA A 710 21.13 -18.06 22.90
C ALA A 710 20.88 -18.99 24.09
N VAL A 711 19.76 -18.76 24.78
CA VAL A 711 19.37 -19.56 25.94
C VAL A 711 17.95 -20.05 25.78
N SER A 712 17.74 -21.36 25.96
CA SER A 712 16.41 -21.98 25.87
C SER A 712 16.12 -22.75 27.14
N LEU A 713 14.93 -22.54 27.71
CA LEU A 713 14.36 -23.38 28.76
C LEU A 713 13.61 -24.52 28.11
N LEU A 714 14.03 -25.75 28.30
CA LEU A 714 13.31 -26.94 27.88
C LEU A 714 12.35 -27.32 29.01
N ILE A 715 11.06 -27.22 28.76
CA ILE A 715 10.01 -27.38 29.76
C ILE A 715 9.12 -28.57 29.45
N TRP A 716 8.49 -29.12 30.50
CA TRP A 716 7.38 -30.03 30.34
C TRP A 716 6.07 -29.25 30.41
N ASP A 717 5.31 -29.25 29.30
CA ASP A 717 4.02 -28.61 29.19
C ASP A 717 2.92 -29.70 29.17
N PRO A 718 2.13 -29.86 30.25
CA PRO A 718 1.11 -30.90 30.35
C PRO A 718 -0.08 -30.69 29.39
N GLU A 719 -0.26 -29.47 28.87
CA GLU A 719 -1.35 -29.14 27.95
C GLU A 719 -0.98 -29.44 26.50
N LEU A 720 0.27 -29.67 26.20
CA LEU A 720 0.74 -30.03 24.88
C LEU A 720 0.33 -31.47 24.55
N LYS A 721 -0.83 -31.61 23.92
CA LYS A 721 -1.22 -32.87 23.31
C LYS A 721 -0.25 -33.10 22.13
N VAL A 722 0.61 -34.07 22.27
CA VAL A 722 1.51 -34.53 21.18
C VAL A 722 0.62 -34.84 19.97
N ASN A 723 0.73 -34.01 18.93
CA ASN A 723 -0.04 -34.22 17.70
C ASN A 723 0.61 -35.41 16.97
N ARG A 724 -0.02 -36.61 17.07
CA ARG A 724 0.50 -37.91 16.58
C ARG A 724 0.55 -38.02 15.05
N ASP A 725 0.36 -36.93 14.29
CA ASP A 725 0.31 -36.94 12.82
C ASP A 725 1.69 -36.83 12.14
N TYR A 726 2.78 -36.80 12.90
CA TYR A 726 4.14 -36.92 12.34
C TYR A 726 4.84 -38.12 12.97
N ASP A 727 5.10 -39.14 12.15
CA ASP A 727 5.90 -40.34 12.49
C ASP A 727 7.31 -39.96 12.92
N TYR A 728 7.52 -39.61 14.18
CA TYR A 728 8.79 -39.67 14.86
C TYR A 728 8.65 -40.68 16.00
N GLU A 729 9.17 -41.90 15.79
CA GLU A 729 9.13 -43.02 16.73
C GLU A 729 9.99 -42.84 18.01
N ASP A 730 10.60 -41.64 18.24
CA ASP A 730 11.58 -41.43 19.33
C ASP A 730 11.06 -40.61 20.54
N PHE A 731 9.80 -40.15 20.59
CA PHE A 731 9.33 -39.27 21.65
C PHE A 731 8.90 -39.94 22.97
N GLU A 732 8.92 -41.26 23.10
CA GLU A 732 8.52 -41.95 24.36
C GLU A 732 9.50 -41.78 25.53
N ASN A 733 10.69 -41.16 25.30
CA ASN A 733 11.72 -40.96 26.33
C ASN A 733 12.15 -39.50 26.54
N GLU A 734 11.48 -38.51 25.95
CA GLU A 734 11.89 -37.11 26.12
C GLU A 734 11.47 -36.55 27.47
N LYS A 735 12.41 -35.92 28.15
CA LYS A 735 12.20 -35.25 29.44
C LYS A 735 11.43 -33.92 29.29
N TRP A 736 11.28 -33.41 28.07
CA TRP A 736 10.65 -32.11 27.75
C TRP A 736 9.83 -32.21 26.44
N ASN A 737 8.85 -31.35 26.29
CA ASN A 737 7.97 -31.30 25.11
C ASN A 737 7.78 -29.91 24.52
N ASN A 738 8.39 -28.88 25.12
CA ASN A 738 8.33 -27.49 24.66
C ASN A 738 9.62 -26.76 25.03
N SER A 739 9.92 -25.66 24.30
CA SER A 739 11.04 -24.78 24.58
C SER A 739 10.62 -23.33 24.68
N VAL A 740 11.22 -22.59 25.61
CA VAL A 740 10.98 -21.16 25.87
C VAL A 740 12.29 -20.41 25.72
N GLU A 741 12.36 -19.49 24.76
CA GLU A 741 13.54 -18.66 24.56
C GLU A 741 13.63 -17.58 25.66
N VAL A 742 14.82 -17.46 26.23
CA VAL A 742 15.12 -16.54 27.31
C VAL A 742 16.46 -15.85 27.10
N ARG A 743 16.71 -14.77 27.81
CA ARG A 743 17.97 -14.00 27.71
C ARG A 743 18.54 -13.69 29.08
N PHE A 744 19.86 -13.60 29.14
CA PHE A 744 20.55 -12.99 30.28
C PHE A 744 20.62 -11.46 30.09
N PRO A 745 20.33 -10.68 31.14
CA PRO A 745 20.72 -9.26 31.16
C PRO A 745 22.23 -9.11 30.97
N LYS A 746 22.64 -8.01 30.38
CA LYS A 746 24.07 -7.74 30.11
C LYS A 746 24.85 -7.67 31.42
N GLY A 747 25.91 -8.47 31.52
CA GLY A 747 26.77 -8.57 32.72
C GLY A 747 26.25 -9.49 33.81
N GLU A 748 25.10 -10.17 33.62
CA GLU A 748 24.52 -11.06 34.65
C GLU A 748 24.70 -12.56 34.34
N VAL A 749 25.53 -12.90 33.36
CA VAL A 749 25.87 -14.31 33.11
C VAL A 749 26.81 -14.83 34.17
N PRO A 750 26.46 -15.92 34.86
CA PRO A 750 27.33 -16.51 35.87
C PRO A 750 28.69 -16.95 35.29
N GLU A 751 29.76 -16.78 36.08
CA GLU A 751 31.14 -17.04 35.64
C GLU A 751 31.36 -18.50 35.21
N PHE A 752 30.71 -19.47 35.86
CA PHE A 752 30.80 -20.88 35.49
C PHE A 752 30.29 -21.18 34.06
N LEU A 753 29.33 -20.39 33.53
CA LEU A 753 28.88 -20.58 32.16
C LEU A 753 29.90 -20.08 31.14
N TRP A 754 30.58 -18.98 31.44
CA TRP A 754 31.68 -18.53 30.60
C TRP A 754 32.85 -19.52 30.58
N GLU A 755 33.11 -20.20 31.71
CA GLU A 755 34.14 -21.25 31.79
C GLU A 755 33.74 -22.52 31.03
N ALA A 756 32.44 -22.89 31.06
CA ALA A 756 31.93 -24.08 30.39
C ALA A 756 31.81 -23.93 28.85
N LEU A 757 31.64 -22.70 28.38
CA LEU A 757 31.48 -22.38 26.95
C LEU A 757 32.81 -22.05 26.25
N ARG A 758 33.93 -21.92 27.01
CA ARG A 758 35.29 -21.77 26.48
C ARG A 758 35.90 -23.11 26.13
#